data_f10c0f637c5247ed64657c85a3762a43
#
_entry.id   f10c0f637c5247ed64657c85a3762a43
#
_cell.length_a   1.000
_cell.length_b   1.000
_cell.length_c   1.000
_cell.angle_alpha   90.00
_cell.angle_beta   90.00
_cell.angle_gamma   90.00
#
_symmetry.space_group_name_H-M   'P 1'
#
loop_
_entity.id
_entity.type
_entity.pdbx_description
1 polymer ?
#
loop_
_entity_poly.entity_id
_entity_poly.type
_entity_poly.pdbx_seq_one_letter_code
_entity_poly.pdbx_strand_id
1 'polypeptide(L)'
;MMKKIDKKNKLKNTKKWNVNYKFKSQDQSIDSIVSHRIVIFSLVIFLVFLILFFRLIFLQVYSHDEYVAKKDDYTSIHQYTSAPRGQIYDSKGRVLAKTVVSHNIVYTSPKNMSIDDYLVYAKRIVSVFDVKIEDFSMRDKQEAYITWKSLLDYNDPEYGANHLLTKEERQAYQSGAWGSDAETKRYSILISRITDKEIKEMSKTELKTCVVYQRMIANISLGQESVILEDVSDSDVAYLVEHKTEFPGFDVDFGGWKREYPYGETLKDVLGSVSTNSEGLPAEHISHYRSKGYQLNAPVGKSGLEYQYNDILSGTEEISKITYNAEGLAIKEVVQSAKKGNDIILSIDIELQKEMDETLKTVLSEEAGTTNRENFSSLFMTMLNPRDGSVLALSGYQIDLETRDMTYFASGNYMSLANPGSCVKGATVYMGLSEGVVAPGEIIVDEPMIINGEEFSSYEDHGPVDDIKALQVSSNIYMFEIAIRMAGGTYEKGKPLNIVDVPEKLDTMRSYYSMFGLGNKTGIDVPGEAEGYMGASYIPGMLMNYSIGQMDMYTPIQMAQYAGIIAMDGELYEPHFYEYSKEINGDQIFDLHDSSLKHSLPEKNKEYLKRVQQGFRACVTEGYCGTGLKELGVPIAAKTGTAEVNEWTTANLVGYGPYDNPTMAFACVAPTSSINSKDLAPNICTTKVVPNVLKKYFELYPE
;
A
#
# COMPACT_ATOMS: atom_id res chain seq x y z
N MET A 1 53.41 62.48 -11.46
CA MET A 1 54.04 63.55 -10.64
C MET A 1 55.22 62.84 -9.96
N MET A 2 56.41 62.92 -10.52
CA MET A 2 57.55 63.92 -10.23
C MET A 2 57.77 64.03 -8.76
N LYS A 3 58.97 63.74 -8.24
CA LYS A 3 60.34 64.31 -8.34
C LYS A 3 61.29 63.39 -7.56
N LYS A 4 62.41 62.82 -8.07
CA LYS A 4 63.78 63.43 -8.26
C LYS A 4 64.26 64.38 -7.12
N ILE A 5 65.41 64.00 -6.55
CA ILE A 5 66.57 64.84 -6.13
C ILE A 5 67.54 63.85 -5.44
N ASP A 6 68.67 63.51 -5.91
CA ASP A 6 70.00 63.92 -6.33
C ASP A 6 70.83 64.71 -5.29
N LYS A 7 72.07 64.30 -5.11
CA LYS A 7 73.35 64.93 -4.85
C LYS A 7 74.11 64.45 -3.60
N LYS A 8 75.21 63.76 -3.84
CA LYS A 8 76.60 64.22 -4.10
C LYS A 8 77.42 64.68 -2.90
N ASN A 9 78.62 64.09 -2.85
CA ASN A 9 79.96 64.67 -2.40
C ASN A 9 80.38 64.45 -0.94
N LYS A 10 81.62 64.23 -0.62
CA LYS A 10 83.00 64.16 -1.19
C LYS A 10 83.93 63.62 -0.11
N LEU A 11 84.95 62.82 -0.54
CA LEU A 11 86.38 62.87 -0.22
C LEU A 11 86.90 63.10 1.23
N LYS A 12 87.79 62.25 1.78
CA LYS A 12 89.24 62.26 1.65
C LYS A 12 89.98 61.22 2.50
N ASN A 13 90.91 60.53 1.84
CA ASN A 13 92.31 60.21 2.24
C ASN A 13 92.56 59.71 3.68
N THR A 14 93.29 58.70 3.95
CA THR A 14 94.61 58.20 3.67
C THR A 14 94.97 57.06 4.63
N LYS A 15 95.52 56.02 4.23
CA LYS A 15 96.83 55.47 4.55
C LYS A 15 97.05 54.06 4.06
N LYS A 16 98.06 53.90 3.24
CA LYS A 16 98.61 52.61 2.83
C LYS A 16 99.18 51.89 4.03
N TRP A 17 98.75 50.61 4.14
CA TRP A 17 99.58 49.60 4.78
C TRP A 17 99.68 48.44 3.82
N ASN A 18 100.92 48.21 3.30
CA ASN A 18 101.27 46.99 2.56
C ASN A 18 101.47 45.86 3.57
N VAL A 19 100.63 44.86 3.50
CA VAL A 19 100.97 43.59 4.09
C VAL A 19 100.71 42.53 2.98
N ASN A 20 101.84 42.05 2.44
CA ASN A 20 101.87 40.91 1.54
C ASN A 20 101.45 39.64 2.33
N TYR A 21 100.25 39.17 2.12
CA TYR A 21 99.93 37.79 2.44
C TYR A 21 99.72 37.06 1.15
N LYS A 22 100.58 36.06 0.85
CA LYS A 22 100.44 35.04 -0.15
C LYS A 22 99.22 34.16 0.30
N PHE A 23 98.01 34.39 -0.25
CA PHE A 23 96.96 33.40 -0.20
C PHE A 23 97.23 32.33 -1.28
N LYS A 24 97.63 31.16 -0.82
CA LYS A 24 97.61 29.95 -1.65
C LYS A 24 96.17 29.71 -2.10
N SER A 25 96.03 29.45 -3.43
CA SER A 25 94.80 29.16 -4.09
C SER A 25 94.04 27.97 -3.45
N GLN A 26 92.98 28.22 -2.73
CA GLN A 26 91.96 27.25 -2.25
C GLN A 26 90.65 27.35 -3.05
N ASP A 27 90.55 28.22 -4.07
CA ASP A 27 89.36 28.47 -4.86
C ASP A 27 88.99 27.35 -5.83
N GLN A 28 89.94 26.51 -6.25
CA GLN A 28 89.67 25.39 -7.19
C GLN A 28 88.87 24.25 -6.55
N SER A 29 88.84 24.11 -5.22
CA SER A 29 88.08 23.02 -4.57
C SER A 29 86.63 23.40 -4.32
N ILE A 30 86.30 24.68 -4.09
CA ILE A 30 84.95 25.15 -3.83
C ILE A 30 84.17 25.24 -5.12
N ASP A 31 84.73 25.74 -6.19
CA ASP A 31 84.07 25.74 -7.53
C ASP A 31 83.79 24.34 -8.07
N SER A 32 84.68 23.39 -7.81
CA SER A 32 84.45 21.98 -8.19
C SER A 32 83.34 21.34 -7.36
N ILE A 33 83.25 21.63 -6.06
CA ILE A 33 82.16 21.12 -5.16
C ILE A 33 80.83 21.76 -5.54
N VAL A 34 80.78 23.07 -5.81
CA VAL A 34 79.58 23.79 -6.22
C VAL A 34 79.12 23.29 -7.59
N SER A 35 80.00 23.10 -8.56
CA SER A 35 79.64 22.58 -9.87
C SER A 35 79.11 21.16 -9.79
N HIS A 36 79.70 20.26 -8.98
CA HIS A 36 79.20 18.91 -8.78
C HIS A 36 77.79 18.91 -8.10
N ARG A 37 77.54 19.76 -7.13
CA ARG A 37 76.19 19.90 -6.50
C ARG A 37 75.17 20.42 -7.50
N ILE A 38 75.49 21.40 -8.33
CA ILE A 38 74.61 21.89 -9.39
C ILE A 38 74.30 20.79 -10.41
N VAL A 39 75.32 20.02 -10.83
CA VAL A 39 75.10 18.88 -11.74
C VAL A 39 74.22 17.82 -11.12
N ILE A 40 74.45 17.45 -9.84
CA ILE A 40 73.60 16.50 -9.12
C ILE A 40 72.17 17.02 -9.01
N PHE A 41 72.00 18.31 -8.63
CA PHE A 41 70.67 18.92 -8.54
C PHE A 41 69.97 18.97 -9.88
N SER A 42 70.65 19.34 -10.96
CA SER A 42 70.14 19.29 -12.34
C SER A 42 69.74 17.87 -12.77
N LEU A 43 70.51 16.86 -12.38
CA LEU A 43 70.26 15.49 -12.68
C LEU A 43 69.01 14.95 -11.91
N VAL A 44 68.86 15.37 -10.67
CA VAL A 44 67.63 15.06 -9.87
C VAL A 44 66.40 15.74 -10.49
N ILE A 45 66.51 17.03 -10.88
CA ILE A 45 65.40 17.72 -11.57
C ILE A 45 65.06 17.02 -12.89
N PHE A 46 66.08 16.66 -13.66
CA PHE A 46 65.90 15.92 -14.93
C PHE A 46 65.22 14.57 -14.69
N LEU A 47 65.62 13.81 -13.67
CA LEU A 47 65.03 12.56 -13.31
C LEU A 47 63.55 12.69 -12.90
N VAL A 48 63.25 13.72 -12.09
CA VAL A 48 61.86 14.06 -11.71
C VAL A 48 61.04 14.41 -12.95
N PHE A 49 61.60 15.19 -13.87
CA PHE A 49 60.94 15.55 -15.12
C PHE A 49 60.71 14.36 -16.00
N LEU A 50 61.64 13.42 -16.04
CA LEU A 50 61.53 12.16 -16.80
C LEU A 50 60.48 11.22 -16.22
N ILE A 51 60.37 11.16 -14.90
CA ILE A 51 59.30 10.44 -14.20
C ILE A 51 57.95 11.06 -14.53
N LEU A 52 57.79 12.37 -14.45
CA LEU A 52 56.55 13.09 -14.80
C LEU A 52 56.20 12.92 -16.28
N PHE A 53 57.20 12.97 -17.16
CA PHE A 53 57.02 12.76 -18.59
C PHE A 53 56.52 11.33 -18.91
N PHE A 54 57.11 10.28 -18.32
CA PHE A 54 56.62 8.90 -18.48
C PHE A 54 55.25 8.73 -17.81
N ARG A 55 54.98 9.39 -16.70
CA ARG A 55 53.65 9.39 -16.07
C ARG A 55 52.60 10.06 -16.97
N LEU A 56 52.96 11.15 -17.64
CA LEU A 56 52.07 11.80 -18.60
C LEU A 56 51.79 10.91 -19.83
N ILE A 57 52.80 10.27 -20.37
CA ILE A 57 52.61 9.28 -21.46
C ILE A 57 51.74 8.12 -21.02
N PHE A 58 51.96 7.59 -19.82
CA PHE A 58 51.14 6.53 -19.26
C PHE A 58 49.67 6.98 -19.16
N LEU A 59 49.40 8.16 -18.65
CA LEU A 59 48.04 8.71 -18.52
C LEU A 59 47.41 9.02 -19.87
N GLN A 60 48.17 9.54 -20.85
CA GLN A 60 47.61 9.99 -22.13
C GLN A 60 47.55 8.88 -23.20
N VAL A 61 48.35 7.83 -23.09
CA VAL A 61 48.40 6.78 -24.10
C VAL A 61 47.87 5.45 -23.57
N TYR A 62 48.29 5.03 -22.39
CA TYR A 62 47.93 3.71 -21.86
C TYR A 62 46.61 3.71 -21.08
N SER A 63 46.38 4.77 -20.33
CA SER A 63 45.14 4.91 -19.52
C SER A 63 44.14 5.90 -20.16
N HIS A 64 44.38 6.35 -21.40
CA HIS A 64 43.52 7.35 -22.07
C HIS A 64 42.07 6.91 -22.10
N ASP A 65 41.79 5.71 -22.59
CA ASP A 65 40.43 5.20 -22.75
C ASP A 65 39.72 5.02 -21.41
N GLU A 66 40.45 4.62 -20.35
CA GLU A 66 39.90 4.53 -19.00
C GLU A 66 39.53 5.91 -18.42
N TYR A 67 40.35 6.93 -18.65
CA TYR A 67 40.07 8.29 -18.16
C TYR A 67 39.01 9.02 -19.00
N VAL A 68 38.97 8.71 -20.32
CA VAL A 68 37.89 9.20 -21.20
C VAL A 68 36.57 8.55 -20.77
N ALA A 69 36.55 7.23 -20.55
CA ALA A 69 35.36 6.54 -20.06
C ALA A 69 34.88 7.08 -18.68
N LYS A 70 35.80 7.29 -17.75
CA LYS A 70 35.48 7.94 -16.46
C LYS A 70 34.98 9.38 -16.63
N LYS A 71 35.58 10.16 -17.53
CA LYS A 71 35.11 11.53 -17.82
C LYS A 71 33.70 11.49 -18.42
N ASP A 72 33.46 10.59 -19.36
CA ASP A 72 32.15 10.43 -19.99
C ASP A 72 31.10 9.95 -18.99
N ASP A 73 31.48 9.12 -18.05
CA ASP A 73 30.61 8.66 -16.95
C ASP A 73 30.29 9.81 -15.97
N TYR A 74 31.27 10.65 -15.62
CA TYR A 74 31.06 11.83 -14.78
C TYR A 74 30.31 12.98 -15.48
N THR A 75 30.31 13.04 -16.81
CA THR A 75 29.67 14.12 -17.58
C THR A 75 28.36 13.70 -18.24
N SER A 76 28.03 12.41 -18.22
CA SER A 76 26.78 11.89 -18.77
C SER A 76 25.68 11.87 -17.69
N ILE A 77 24.50 12.26 -18.11
CA ILE A 77 23.30 12.18 -17.30
C ILE A 77 22.58 10.89 -17.68
N HIS A 78 22.30 10.05 -16.69
CA HIS A 78 21.50 8.86 -16.91
C HIS A 78 20.03 9.18 -16.63
N GLN A 79 19.19 8.91 -17.61
CA GLN A 79 17.74 9.01 -17.48
C GLN A 79 17.16 7.60 -17.34
N TYR A 80 16.26 7.45 -16.40
CA TYR A 80 15.53 6.21 -16.14
C TYR A 80 14.08 6.40 -16.57
N THR A 81 13.61 5.52 -17.47
CA THR A 81 12.22 5.49 -17.92
C THR A 81 11.60 4.18 -17.47
N SER A 82 10.46 4.25 -16.80
CA SER A 82 9.78 3.07 -16.26
C SER A 82 9.29 2.14 -17.36
N ALA A 83 9.47 0.83 -17.14
CA ALA A 83 8.93 -0.17 -18.03
C ALA A 83 7.40 -0.24 -17.94
N PRO A 84 6.71 -0.65 -19.03
CA PRO A 84 5.30 -1.00 -18.96
C PRO A 84 5.06 -2.10 -17.92
N ARG A 85 4.05 -1.92 -17.09
CA ARG A 85 3.72 -2.80 -15.99
C ARG A 85 3.01 -4.07 -16.48
N GLY A 86 3.25 -5.23 -15.83
CA GLY A 86 2.53 -6.48 -16.05
C GLY A 86 1.03 -6.32 -15.84
N GLN A 87 0.21 -7.16 -16.47
CA GLN A 87 -1.24 -7.15 -16.31
C GLN A 87 -1.66 -8.03 -15.12
N ILE A 88 -2.85 -7.75 -14.58
CA ILE A 88 -3.47 -8.58 -13.56
C ILE A 88 -4.70 -9.23 -14.18
N TYR A 89 -4.78 -10.56 -14.08
CA TYR A 89 -5.87 -11.37 -14.61
C TYR A 89 -6.62 -12.07 -13.48
N ASP A 90 -7.88 -12.38 -13.75
CA ASP A 90 -8.62 -13.29 -12.90
C ASP A 90 -8.29 -14.76 -13.22
N SER A 91 -8.89 -15.72 -12.48
CA SER A 91 -8.68 -17.16 -12.63
C SER A 91 -9.08 -17.73 -13.99
N LYS A 92 -9.88 -16.99 -14.76
CA LYS A 92 -10.35 -17.36 -16.11
C LYS A 92 -9.61 -16.61 -17.22
N GLY A 93 -8.58 -15.83 -16.88
CA GLY A 93 -7.77 -15.06 -17.83
C GLY A 93 -8.44 -13.75 -18.31
N ARG A 94 -9.44 -13.22 -17.60
CA ARG A 94 -10.02 -11.91 -17.87
C ARG A 94 -9.21 -10.82 -17.19
N VAL A 95 -9.00 -9.71 -17.89
CA VAL A 95 -8.10 -8.63 -17.44
C VAL A 95 -8.74 -7.78 -16.34
N LEU A 96 -8.18 -7.78 -15.14
CA LEU A 96 -8.60 -6.95 -14.00
C LEU A 96 -7.88 -5.60 -13.97
N ALA A 97 -6.60 -5.59 -14.32
CA ALA A 97 -5.82 -4.37 -14.48
C ALA A 97 -4.89 -4.49 -15.69
N LYS A 98 -4.92 -3.51 -16.57
CA LYS A 98 -4.09 -3.47 -17.79
C LYS A 98 -3.22 -2.24 -17.85
N THR A 99 -2.09 -2.38 -18.54
CA THR A 99 -1.24 -1.28 -18.92
C THR A 99 -1.53 -0.91 -20.37
N VAL A 100 -1.89 0.33 -20.61
CA VAL A 100 -2.09 0.87 -21.96
C VAL A 100 -1.00 1.86 -22.29
N VAL A 101 -0.60 1.91 -23.56
CA VAL A 101 0.37 2.90 -24.04
C VAL A 101 -0.22 4.29 -23.85
N SER A 102 0.60 5.21 -23.39
CA SER A 102 0.28 6.61 -23.22
C SER A 102 1.40 7.42 -23.85
N HIS A 103 1.08 8.46 -24.57
CA HIS A 103 2.04 9.40 -25.11
C HIS A 103 2.13 10.60 -24.18
N ASN A 104 3.36 10.95 -23.79
CA ASN A 104 3.58 12.10 -22.92
C ASN A 104 4.34 13.19 -23.68
N ILE A 105 4.04 14.46 -23.41
CA ILE A 105 4.90 15.56 -23.80
C ILE A 105 5.92 15.76 -22.70
N VAL A 106 7.19 15.66 -23.08
CA VAL A 106 8.35 15.76 -22.18
C VAL A 106 9.18 16.98 -22.53
N TYR A 107 9.98 17.44 -21.58
CA TYR A 107 10.85 18.57 -21.75
C TYR A 107 12.24 18.32 -21.18
N THR A 108 13.27 18.49 -22.02
CA THR A 108 14.68 18.55 -21.60
C THR A 108 15.20 19.94 -21.88
N SER A 109 15.63 20.65 -20.83
CA SER A 109 16.08 22.04 -20.96
C SER A 109 17.28 22.17 -21.89
N PRO A 110 17.21 22.97 -22.97
CA PRO A 110 18.38 23.37 -23.74
C PRO A 110 19.35 24.17 -22.86
N LYS A 111 20.65 24.09 -23.16
CA LYS A 111 21.64 24.96 -22.50
C LYS A 111 21.39 26.43 -22.87
N ASN A 112 21.59 27.32 -21.93
CA ASN A 112 21.53 28.77 -22.11
C ASN A 112 20.11 29.38 -22.25
N MET A 113 19.07 28.73 -21.75
CA MET A 113 17.74 29.36 -21.63
C MET A 113 17.67 30.30 -20.43
N SER A 114 17.00 31.43 -20.61
CA SER A 114 16.69 32.37 -19.52
C SER A 114 15.41 31.97 -18.77
N ILE A 115 15.24 32.50 -17.55
CA ILE A 115 14.00 32.28 -16.77
C ILE A 115 12.77 32.77 -17.54
N ASP A 116 12.87 33.86 -18.28
CA ASP A 116 11.77 34.43 -19.07
C ASP A 116 11.36 33.50 -20.23
N ASP A 117 12.33 32.79 -20.83
CA ASP A 117 12.04 31.86 -21.91
C ASP A 117 11.14 30.70 -21.45
N TYR A 118 11.39 30.16 -20.24
CA TYR A 118 10.53 29.09 -19.70
C TYR A 118 9.08 29.53 -19.56
N LEU A 119 8.84 30.76 -19.11
CA LEU A 119 7.50 31.30 -18.96
C LEU A 119 6.81 31.50 -20.34
N VAL A 120 7.56 31.92 -21.34
CA VAL A 120 7.06 32.07 -22.71
C VAL A 120 6.62 30.73 -23.28
N TYR A 121 7.47 29.71 -23.12
CA TYR A 121 7.13 28.35 -23.60
C TYR A 121 6.01 27.69 -22.78
N ALA A 122 5.94 27.89 -21.47
CA ALA A 122 4.83 27.42 -20.65
C ALA A 122 3.49 28.00 -21.12
N LYS A 123 3.44 29.32 -21.42
CA LYS A 123 2.26 29.97 -22.01
C LYS A 123 1.90 29.40 -23.38
N ARG A 124 2.91 29.11 -24.22
CA ARG A 124 2.69 28.50 -25.53
C ARG A 124 2.09 27.11 -25.43
N ILE A 125 2.62 26.25 -24.57
CA ILE A 125 2.06 24.90 -24.30
C ILE A 125 0.59 25.02 -23.90
N VAL A 126 0.27 25.85 -22.93
CA VAL A 126 -1.11 26.05 -22.44
C VAL A 126 -2.05 26.63 -23.51
N SER A 127 -1.52 27.36 -24.49
CA SER A 127 -2.33 27.91 -25.58
C SER A 127 -2.63 26.93 -26.71
N VAL A 128 -1.81 25.89 -26.86
CA VAL A 128 -1.87 24.90 -27.94
C VAL A 128 -2.48 23.59 -27.52
N PHE A 129 -2.05 23.07 -26.35
CA PHE A 129 -2.44 21.76 -25.89
C PHE A 129 -3.52 21.84 -24.79
N ASP A 130 -4.36 20.80 -24.71
CA ASP A 130 -5.37 20.71 -23.65
C ASP A 130 -4.74 20.26 -22.32
N VAL A 131 -4.37 21.25 -21.52
CA VAL A 131 -3.85 21.03 -20.16
C VAL A 131 -5.04 20.87 -19.22
N LYS A 132 -5.27 19.68 -18.70
CA LYS A 132 -6.41 19.36 -17.81
C LYS A 132 -6.08 19.75 -16.36
N ILE A 133 -6.90 20.60 -15.75
CA ILE A 133 -6.73 21.03 -14.34
C ILE A 133 -7.06 19.88 -13.37
N GLU A 134 -7.91 18.97 -13.82
CA GLU A 134 -8.35 17.79 -13.08
C GLU A 134 -7.18 16.84 -12.76
N ASP A 135 -6.15 16.85 -13.62
CA ASP A 135 -4.93 16.04 -13.43
C ASP A 135 -3.94 16.67 -12.43
N PHE A 136 -4.22 17.89 -11.93
CA PHE A 136 -3.35 18.57 -10.98
C PHE A 136 -3.68 18.16 -9.55
N SER A 137 -2.68 17.64 -8.83
CA SER A 137 -2.78 17.41 -7.40
C SER A 137 -3.01 18.73 -6.64
N MET A 138 -3.50 18.63 -5.40
CA MET A 138 -3.60 19.80 -4.53
C MET A 138 -2.24 20.46 -4.32
N ARG A 139 -1.18 19.66 -4.28
CA ARG A 139 0.20 20.13 -4.16
C ARG A 139 0.64 20.95 -5.37
N ASP A 140 0.37 20.48 -6.59
CA ASP A 140 0.67 21.23 -7.82
C ASP A 140 0.00 22.61 -7.80
N LYS A 141 -1.25 22.68 -7.37
CA LYS A 141 -2.03 23.92 -7.28
C LYS A 141 -1.45 24.89 -6.23
N GLN A 142 -1.03 24.36 -5.08
CA GLN A 142 -0.39 25.15 -4.02
C GLN A 142 0.96 25.73 -4.46
N GLU A 143 1.76 24.91 -5.10
CA GLU A 143 3.06 25.33 -5.65
C GLU A 143 2.88 26.36 -6.78
N ALA A 144 1.89 26.15 -7.66
CA ALA A 144 1.54 27.10 -8.71
C ALA A 144 1.14 28.46 -8.14
N TYR A 145 0.43 28.51 -7.01
CA TYR A 145 0.10 29.77 -6.35
C TYR A 145 1.35 30.49 -5.85
N ILE A 146 2.29 29.80 -5.20
CA ILE A 146 3.57 30.38 -4.77
C ILE A 146 4.33 30.92 -5.99
N THR A 147 4.42 30.16 -7.07
CA THR A 147 5.08 30.55 -8.31
C THR A 147 4.42 31.79 -8.93
N TRP A 148 3.10 31.80 -9.02
CA TRP A 148 2.35 32.93 -9.53
C TRP A 148 2.64 34.23 -8.77
N LYS A 149 2.62 34.17 -7.43
CA LYS A 149 2.98 35.29 -6.56
C LYS A 149 4.48 35.66 -6.65
N SER A 150 5.35 34.70 -7.00
CA SER A 150 6.80 34.96 -7.22
C SER A 150 7.09 35.63 -8.58
N LEU A 151 6.15 35.68 -9.50
CA LEU A 151 6.25 36.43 -10.77
C LEU A 151 5.91 37.92 -10.58
N LEU A 152 5.41 38.34 -9.43
CA LEU A 152 5.20 39.75 -9.08
C LEU A 152 6.55 40.46 -8.84
N ASP A 153 6.52 41.80 -8.83
CA ASP A 153 7.69 42.57 -8.45
C ASP A 153 8.17 42.16 -7.03
N TYR A 154 9.48 42.03 -6.85
CA TYR A 154 10.07 41.66 -5.55
C TYR A 154 9.62 42.58 -4.40
N ASN A 155 9.28 43.85 -4.70
CA ASN A 155 8.78 44.82 -3.73
C ASN A 155 7.27 44.69 -3.45
N ASP A 156 6.55 43.84 -4.19
CA ASP A 156 5.13 43.58 -3.95
C ASP A 156 4.95 42.88 -2.60
N PRO A 157 4.01 43.34 -1.73
CA PRO A 157 3.73 42.72 -0.44
C PRO A 157 3.32 41.23 -0.55
N GLU A 158 2.77 40.84 -1.70
CA GLU A 158 2.33 39.48 -1.99
C GLU A 158 3.40 38.58 -2.63
N TYR A 159 4.59 39.16 -2.96
CA TYR A 159 5.67 38.42 -3.61
C TYR A 159 5.97 37.10 -2.91
N GLY A 160 6.06 36.02 -3.71
CA GLY A 160 6.33 34.67 -3.21
C GLY A 160 5.31 34.17 -2.18
N ALA A 161 4.09 34.70 -2.19
CA ALA A 161 3.00 34.41 -1.24
C ALA A 161 3.34 34.73 0.24
N ASN A 162 4.33 35.61 0.49
CA ASN A 162 4.78 35.98 1.85
C ASN A 162 3.70 36.68 2.69
N HIS A 163 2.63 37.19 2.07
CA HIS A 163 1.47 37.75 2.78
C HIS A 163 0.77 36.71 3.67
N LEU A 164 0.92 35.40 3.36
CA LEU A 164 0.38 34.30 4.17
C LEU A 164 1.21 33.99 5.43
N LEU A 165 2.42 34.55 5.56
CA LEU A 165 3.22 34.46 6.78
C LEU A 165 2.71 35.49 7.81
N THR A 166 2.78 35.14 9.10
CA THR A 166 2.54 36.13 10.17
C THR A 166 3.61 37.18 10.16
N LYS A 167 3.39 38.30 10.88
CA LYS A 167 4.40 39.37 11.00
C LYS A 167 5.71 38.89 11.63
N GLU A 168 5.59 38.04 12.64
CA GLU A 168 6.72 37.45 13.35
C GLU A 168 7.51 36.49 12.45
N GLU A 169 6.81 35.64 11.69
CA GLU A 169 7.43 34.69 10.75
C GLU A 169 8.16 35.40 9.62
N ARG A 170 7.57 36.47 9.05
CA ARG A 170 8.26 37.32 8.05
C ARG A 170 9.51 37.98 8.59
N GLN A 171 9.46 38.54 9.79
CA GLN A 171 10.62 39.12 10.43
C GLN A 171 11.69 38.06 10.69
N ALA A 172 11.34 36.89 11.19
CA ALA A 172 12.26 35.78 11.44
C ALA A 172 12.92 35.28 10.13
N TYR A 173 12.19 35.18 9.06
CA TYR A 173 12.70 34.81 7.73
C TYR A 173 13.67 35.89 7.21
N GLN A 174 13.25 37.16 7.19
CA GLN A 174 14.05 38.28 6.67
C GLN A 174 15.32 38.56 7.50
N SER A 175 15.27 38.34 8.80
CA SER A 175 16.43 38.52 9.69
C SER A 175 17.41 37.34 9.66
N GLY A 176 17.11 36.25 8.95
CA GLY A 176 17.93 35.05 8.94
C GLY A 176 17.84 34.23 10.22
N ALA A 177 16.86 34.50 11.10
CA ALA A 177 16.69 33.78 12.37
C ALA A 177 16.36 32.27 12.21
N TRP A 178 15.91 31.84 11.03
CA TRP A 178 15.65 30.44 10.72
C TRP A 178 16.88 29.66 10.24
N GLY A 179 18.04 30.31 10.05
CA GLY A 179 19.30 29.65 9.67
C GLY A 179 19.29 29.06 8.25
N SER A 180 20.02 27.95 8.05
CA SER A 180 20.20 27.29 6.75
C SER A 180 18.88 26.71 6.15
N ASP A 181 17.94 26.40 7.01
CA ASP A 181 16.69 25.73 6.62
C ASP A 181 15.53 26.72 6.39
N ALA A 182 15.85 28.03 6.30
CA ALA A 182 14.86 29.09 6.21
C ALA A 182 13.88 28.95 5.05
N GLU A 183 14.37 28.58 3.86
CA GLU A 183 13.53 28.38 2.67
C GLU A 183 12.62 27.16 2.83
N THR A 184 13.15 26.04 3.31
CA THR A 184 12.37 24.80 3.53
C THR A 184 11.26 25.05 4.54
N LYS A 185 11.56 25.77 5.63
CA LYS A 185 10.59 26.12 6.65
C LYS A 185 9.52 27.08 6.12
N ARG A 186 9.93 28.13 5.43
CA ARG A 186 9.01 29.08 4.76
C ARG A 186 8.06 28.34 3.82
N TYR A 187 8.61 27.51 2.95
CA TYR A 187 7.85 26.74 1.97
C TYR A 187 6.83 25.81 2.65
N SER A 188 7.25 25.08 3.68
CA SER A 188 6.34 24.18 4.43
C SER A 188 5.17 24.95 5.07
N ILE A 189 5.42 26.12 5.62
CA ILE A 189 4.39 26.98 6.21
C ILE A 189 3.42 27.47 5.13
N LEU A 190 3.94 27.97 3.99
CA LEU A 190 3.10 28.46 2.88
C LEU A 190 2.19 27.36 2.34
N ILE A 191 2.74 26.18 2.06
CA ILE A 191 1.96 25.05 1.58
C ILE A 191 0.83 24.66 2.55
N SER A 192 1.10 24.67 3.85
CA SER A 192 0.07 24.35 4.85
C SER A 192 -1.07 25.38 4.93
N ARG A 193 -0.87 26.59 4.43
CA ARG A 193 -1.84 27.71 4.50
C ARG A 193 -2.56 28.01 3.20
N ILE A 194 -2.03 27.53 2.07
CA ILE A 194 -2.69 27.71 0.77
C ILE A 194 -3.83 26.71 0.66
N THR A 195 -5.04 27.21 0.57
CA THR A 195 -6.28 26.46 0.44
C THR A 195 -6.94 26.74 -0.91
N ASP A 196 -8.07 26.10 -1.19
CA ASP A 196 -8.88 26.37 -2.40
C ASP A 196 -9.27 27.86 -2.54
N LYS A 197 -9.32 28.60 -1.43
CA LYS A 197 -9.64 30.02 -1.46
C LYS A 197 -8.53 30.83 -2.14
N GLU A 198 -7.28 30.59 -1.75
CA GLU A 198 -6.12 31.26 -2.35
C GLU A 198 -5.94 30.83 -3.81
N ILE A 199 -6.10 29.54 -4.11
CA ILE A 199 -6.00 29.00 -5.48
C ILE A 199 -7.03 29.65 -6.42
N LYS A 200 -8.24 29.93 -5.95
CA LYS A 200 -9.29 30.60 -6.74
C LYS A 200 -8.99 32.04 -7.12
N GLU A 201 -7.97 32.69 -6.54
CA GLU A 201 -7.50 34.00 -6.99
C GLU A 201 -6.85 33.95 -8.40
N MET A 202 -6.33 32.79 -8.79
CA MET A 202 -5.72 32.57 -10.10
C MET A 202 -6.82 32.29 -11.15
N SER A 203 -6.63 32.83 -12.33
CA SER A 203 -7.37 32.36 -13.50
C SER A 203 -6.95 30.94 -13.87
N LYS A 204 -7.83 30.19 -14.55
CA LYS A 204 -7.49 28.83 -15.03
C LYS A 204 -6.23 28.83 -15.91
N THR A 205 -6.02 29.84 -16.72
CA THR A 205 -4.84 29.96 -17.60
C THR A 205 -3.57 30.22 -16.81
N GLU A 206 -3.61 31.07 -15.77
CA GLU A 206 -2.45 31.32 -14.90
C GLU A 206 -2.08 30.04 -14.14
N LEU A 207 -3.07 29.33 -13.57
CA LEU A 207 -2.84 28.07 -12.89
C LEU A 207 -2.15 27.04 -13.81
N LYS A 208 -2.71 26.80 -15.00
CA LYS A 208 -2.12 25.91 -16.00
C LYS A 208 -0.69 26.33 -16.37
N THR A 209 -0.47 27.61 -16.62
CA THR A 209 0.85 28.15 -16.99
C THR A 209 1.88 27.94 -15.89
N CYS A 210 1.51 28.21 -14.64
CA CYS A 210 2.43 28.04 -13.49
C CYS A 210 2.78 26.58 -13.24
N VAL A 211 1.81 25.66 -13.37
CA VAL A 211 2.10 24.22 -13.23
C VAL A 211 3.03 23.74 -14.36
N VAL A 212 2.75 24.09 -15.61
CA VAL A 212 3.63 23.74 -16.76
C VAL A 212 5.03 24.33 -16.55
N TYR A 213 5.13 25.60 -16.16
CA TYR A 213 6.41 26.25 -15.85
C TYR A 213 7.20 25.48 -14.78
N GLN A 214 6.56 25.10 -13.70
CA GLN A 214 7.21 24.34 -12.61
C GLN A 214 7.71 22.98 -13.08
N ARG A 215 6.91 22.25 -13.85
CA ARG A 215 7.32 20.98 -14.44
C ARG A 215 8.53 21.15 -15.36
N MET A 216 8.60 22.23 -16.13
CA MET A 216 9.75 22.54 -17.00
C MET A 216 11.03 22.78 -16.21
N ILE A 217 10.95 23.46 -15.04
CA ILE A 217 12.13 23.82 -14.25
C ILE A 217 12.57 22.77 -13.23
N ALA A 218 11.72 21.79 -12.94
CA ALA A 218 11.91 20.80 -11.85
C ALA A 218 13.26 20.05 -11.95
N ASN A 219 13.68 19.65 -13.14
CA ASN A 219 14.86 18.83 -13.36
C ASN A 219 16.01 19.55 -14.09
N ILE A 220 15.95 20.88 -14.21
CA ILE A 220 16.99 21.66 -14.95
C ILE A 220 18.40 21.43 -14.35
N SER A 221 18.52 21.48 -13.03
CA SER A 221 19.81 21.32 -12.36
C SER A 221 20.41 19.92 -12.53
N LEU A 222 19.56 18.93 -12.81
CA LEU A 222 19.93 17.54 -13.05
C LEU A 222 20.16 17.25 -14.53
N GLY A 223 19.73 18.16 -15.44
CA GLY A 223 19.73 17.94 -16.88
C GLY A 223 18.85 16.78 -17.34
N GLN A 224 17.89 16.39 -16.49
CA GLN A 224 16.97 15.29 -16.76
C GLN A 224 15.70 15.77 -17.43
N GLU A 225 15.06 14.84 -18.14
CA GLU A 225 13.76 15.06 -18.77
C GLU A 225 12.66 15.21 -17.71
N SER A 226 11.74 16.12 -17.94
CA SER A 226 10.53 16.33 -17.14
C SER A 226 9.29 15.99 -17.97
N VAL A 227 8.34 15.25 -17.41
CA VAL A 227 7.02 15.04 -18.01
C VAL A 227 6.20 16.32 -17.82
N ILE A 228 5.74 16.90 -18.91
CA ILE A 228 4.96 18.13 -18.93
C ILE A 228 3.46 17.84 -19.00
N LEU A 229 3.05 17.01 -19.97
CA LEU A 229 1.67 16.54 -20.13
C LEU A 229 1.67 15.02 -20.25
N GLU A 230 0.81 14.38 -19.51
CA GLU A 230 0.59 12.94 -19.57
C GLU A 230 -0.62 12.61 -20.45
N ASP A 231 -0.62 11.44 -21.07
CA ASP A 231 -1.76 10.88 -21.83
C ASP A 231 -2.32 11.85 -22.90
N VAL A 232 -1.42 12.42 -23.72
CA VAL A 232 -1.81 13.32 -24.80
C VAL A 232 -2.36 12.56 -26.00
N SER A 233 -3.24 13.22 -26.77
CA SER A 233 -3.86 12.63 -27.94
C SER A 233 -2.88 12.47 -29.12
N ASP A 234 -3.18 11.55 -30.05
CA ASP A 234 -2.40 11.38 -31.27
C ASP A 234 -2.34 12.68 -32.10
N SER A 235 -3.37 13.53 -32.04
CA SER A 235 -3.37 14.86 -32.70
C SER A 235 -2.39 15.82 -32.06
N ASP A 236 -2.24 15.78 -30.72
CA ASP A 236 -1.25 16.61 -29.99
C ASP A 236 0.17 16.14 -30.29
N VAL A 237 0.37 14.82 -30.35
CA VAL A 237 1.65 14.20 -30.76
C VAL A 237 2.02 14.68 -32.16
N ALA A 238 1.11 14.56 -33.14
CA ALA A 238 1.35 14.98 -34.50
C ALA A 238 1.68 16.48 -34.59
N TYR A 239 0.91 17.32 -33.88
CA TYR A 239 1.14 18.77 -33.85
C TYR A 239 2.54 19.11 -33.29
N LEU A 240 2.94 18.52 -32.17
CA LEU A 240 4.27 18.77 -31.56
C LEU A 240 5.40 18.36 -32.53
N VAL A 241 5.28 17.19 -33.17
CA VAL A 241 6.29 16.68 -34.12
C VAL A 241 6.41 17.59 -35.35
N GLU A 242 5.29 18.03 -35.90
CA GLU A 242 5.26 18.94 -37.08
C GLU A 242 5.84 20.32 -36.75
N HIS A 243 5.62 20.82 -35.51
CA HIS A 243 6.03 22.16 -35.10
C HIS A 243 7.25 22.16 -34.15
N LYS A 244 8.07 21.12 -34.19
CA LYS A 244 9.18 20.91 -33.25
C LYS A 244 10.13 22.11 -33.13
N THR A 245 10.33 22.86 -34.17
CA THR A 245 11.15 24.09 -34.17
C THR A 245 10.58 25.24 -33.33
N GLU A 246 9.28 25.21 -33.07
CA GLU A 246 8.59 26.18 -32.22
C GLU A 246 8.60 25.81 -30.76
N PHE A 247 8.94 24.56 -30.44
CA PHE A 247 8.96 23.98 -29.10
C PHE A 247 10.36 23.41 -28.75
N PRO A 248 11.41 24.26 -28.65
CA PRO A 248 12.76 23.81 -28.36
C PRO A 248 12.82 23.12 -26.99
N GLY A 249 13.41 21.92 -26.94
CA GLY A 249 13.52 21.12 -25.74
C GLY A 249 12.32 20.22 -25.45
N PHE A 250 11.18 20.46 -26.09
CA PHE A 250 10.02 19.55 -25.98
C PHE A 250 10.16 18.37 -26.94
N ASP A 251 9.71 17.21 -26.50
CA ASP A 251 9.65 15.98 -27.31
C ASP A 251 8.45 15.13 -26.89
N VAL A 252 8.22 14.05 -27.64
CA VAL A 252 7.20 13.05 -27.30
C VAL A 252 7.89 11.82 -26.71
N ASP A 253 7.48 11.46 -25.50
CA ASP A 253 7.83 10.16 -24.92
C ASP A 253 6.77 9.12 -25.36
N PHE A 254 7.19 8.20 -26.22
CA PHE A 254 6.38 7.07 -26.69
C PHE A 254 6.47 5.85 -25.75
N GLY A 255 7.29 5.92 -24.71
CA GLY A 255 7.46 4.88 -23.70
C GLY A 255 6.54 5.04 -22.47
N GLY A 256 5.72 6.09 -22.46
CA GLY A 256 4.74 6.33 -21.42
C GLY A 256 3.65 5.26 -21.39
N TRP A 257 3.11 5.04 -20.20
CA TRP A 257 2.01 4.12 -19.99
C TRP A 257 1.12 4.58 -18.83
N LYS A 258 -0.15 4.15 -18.87
CA LYS A 258 -1.09 4.35 -17.78
C LYS A 258 -1.73 3.04 -17.35
N ARG A 259 -2.20 2.99 -16.11
CA ARG A 259 -2.90 1.84 -15.54
C ARG A 259 -4.40 2.01 -15.68
N GLU A 260 -5.08 1.03 -16.25
CA GLU A 260 -6.54 1.01 -16.37
C GLU A 260 -7.13 -0.21 -15.68
N TYR A 261 -8.28 0.00 -15.03
CA TYR A 261 -9.05 -1.02 -14.31
C TYR A 261 -10.39 -1.20 -15.02
N PRO A 262 -10.54 -2.21 -15.91
CA PRO A 262 -11.70 -2.33 -16.79
C PRO A 262 -13.05 -2.50 -16.09
N TYR A 263 -13.03 -2.96 -14.82
CA TYR A 263 -14.25 -3.19 -14.05
C TYR A 263 -14.59 -2.03 -13.08
N GLY A 264 -13.96 -0.87 -13.25
CA GLY A 264 -14.27 0.34 -12.48
C GLY A 264 -13.98 0.18 -10.99
N GLU A 265 -15.00 0.28 -10.16
CA GLU A 265 -14.86 0.19 -8.69
C GLU A 265 -14.69 -1.24 -8.18
N THR A 266 -15.14 -2.25 -8.94
CA THR A 266 -15.04 -3.67 -8.55
C THR A 266 -13.60 -4.06 -8.25
N LEU A 267 -13.31 -4.54 -7.05
CA LEU A 267 -11.99 -4.92 -6.52
C LEU A 267 -10.94 -3.80 -6.49
N LYS A 268 -11.27 -2.55 -6.79
CA LYS A 268 -10.29 -1.49 -6.95
C LYS A 268 -9.48 -1.21 -5.68
N ASP A 269 -10.09 -1.26 -4.51
CA ASP A 269 -9.42 -1.07 -3.22
C ASP A 269 -8.51 -2.27 -2.84
N VAL A 270 -8.83 -3.48 -3.33
CA VAL A 270 -8.01 -4.69 -3.18
C VAL A 270 -6.88 -4.71 -4.21
N LEU A 271 -7.18 -4.45 -5.50
CA LEU A 271 -6.15 -4.30 -6.53
C LEU A 271 -5.18 -3.18 -6.18
N GLY A 272 -5.71 -2.10 -5.63
CA GLY A 272 -4.95 -0.93 -5.25
C GLY A 272 -4.70 0.03 -6.42
N SER A 273 -3.64 0.81 -6.31
CA SER A 273 -3.31 1.83 -7.31
C SER A 273 -1.81 1.96 -7.53
N VAL A 274 -1.43 2.58 -8.64
CA VAL A 274 -0.04 2.86 -9.03
C VAL A 274 0.16 4.37 -9.01
N SER A 275 1.34 4.83 -8.59
CA SER A 275 1.70 6.24 -8.69
C SER A 275 2.04 6.62 -10.13
N THR A 276 1.86 7.88 -10.47
CA THR A 276 2.33 8.45 -11.74
C THR A 276 3.78 8.92 -11.62
N ASN A 277 4.44 9.22 -12.74
CA ASN A 277 5.78 9.81 -12.74
C ASN A 277 5.83 11.16 -12.00
N SER A 278 4.73 11.91 -12.03
CA SER A 278 4.62 13.20 -11.33
C SER A 278 4.41 13.04 -9.81
N GLU A 279 3.72 12.00 -9.38
CA GLU A 279 3.56 11.66 -7.95
C GLU A 279 4.84 11.06 -7.36
N GLY A 280 5.52 10.20 -8.12
CA GLY A 280 6.70 9.47 -7.68
C GLY A 280 6.44 8.46 -6.57
N LEU A 281 7.45 8.25 -5.72
CA LEU A 281 7.37 7.26 -4.63
C LEU A 281 6.41 7.73 -3.53
N PRO A 282 5.47 6.89 -3.05
CA PRO A 282 4.61 7.20 -1.91
C PRO A 282 5.41 7.51 -0.65
N ALA A 283 5.02 8.55 0.09
CA ALA A 283 5.76 9.03 1.27
C ALA A 283 5.95 7.94 2.33
N GLU A 284 4.91 7.13 2.56
CA GLU A 284 4.90 6.00 3.49
C GLU A 284 5.81 4.85 3.08
N HIS A 285 6.14 4.72 1.79
CA HIS A 285 6.93 3.62 1.23
C HIS A 285 8.28 4.04 0.64
N ILE A 286 8.69 5.31 0.79
CA ILE A 286 9.96 5.84 0.24
C ILE A 286 11.15 4.97 0.61
N SER A 287 11.31 4.64 1.91
CA SER A 287 12.44 3.84 2.38
C SER A 287 12.48 2.44 1.75
N HIS A 288 11.30 1.81 1.59
CA HIS A 288 11.17 0.50 0.96
C HIS A 288 11.63 0.55 -0.50
N TYR A 289 11.09 1.46 -1.31
CA TYR A 289 11.42 1.54 -2.73
C TYR A 289 12.86 2.03 -2.97
N ARG A 290 13.34 3.00 -2.16
CA ARG A 290 14.74 3.46 -2.27
C ARG A 290 15.75 2.36 -1.96
N SER A 291 15.47 1.48 -0.99
CA SER A 291 16.33 0.33 -0.69
C SER A 291 16.42 -0.68 -1.84
N LYS A 292 15.42 -0.71 -2.71
CA LYS A 292 15.38 -1.53 -3.95
C LYS A 292 15.94 -0.81 -5.18
N GLY A 293 16.42 0.43 -5.05
CA GLY A 293 17.06 1.18 -6.13
C GLY A 293 16.13 2.07 -6.97
N TYR A 294 14.82 2.12 -6.66
CA TYR A 294 13.88 2.96 -7.41
C TYR A 294 14.23 4.45 -7.32
N GLN A 295 14.06 5.18 -8.41
CA GLN A 295 14.19 6.63 -8.44
C GLN A 295 13.01 7.30 -7.72
N LEU A 296 13.18 8.55 -7.25
CA LEU A 296 12.12 9.25 -6.51
C LEU A 296 10.84 9.48 -7.33
N ASN A 297 10.98 9.64 -8.64
CA ASN A 297 9.89 9.83 -9.60
C ASN A 297 9.41 8.53 -10.27
N ALA A 298 9.87 7.37 -9.81
CA ALA A 298 9.46 6.08 -10.39
C ALA A 298 7.99 5.78 -10.07
N PRO A 299 7.17 5.40 -11.05
CA PRO A 299 5.82 4.92 -10.81
C PRO A 299 5.86 3.52 -10.21
N VAL A 300 5.24 3.38 -9.03
CA VAL A 300 5.22 2.14 -8.25
C VAL A 300 3.83 1.85 -7.69
N GLY A 301 3.60 0.60 -7.27
CA GLY A 301 2.37 0.25 -6.55
C GLY A 301 2.26 1.03 -5.24
N LYS A 302 1.13 1.74 -5.02
CA LYS A 302 0.87 2.53 -3.81
C LYS A 302 0.15 1.72 -2.74
N SER A 303 -0.73 0.82 -3.13
CA SER A 303 -1.61 0.07 -2.22
C SER A 303 -2.05 -1.25 -2.83
N GLY A 304 -2.68 -2.11 -2.03
CA GLY A 304 -3.29 -3.37 -2.45
C GLY A 304 -2.30 -4.32 -3.12
N LEU A 305 -2.80 -5.12 -4.05
CA LEU A 305 -2.00 -6.09 -4.81
C LEU A 305 -0.96 -5.43 -5.72
N GLU A 306 -1.23 -4.21 -6.21
CA GLU A 306 -0.24 -3.43 -6.98
C GLU A 306 1.02 -3.11 -6.15
N TYR A 307 0.87 -2.84 -4.84
CA TYR A 307 1.99 -2.68 -3.92
C TYR A 307 2.62 -4.02 -3.56
N GLN A 308 1.82 -5.00 -3.20
CA GLN A 308 2.27 -6.33 -2.74
C GLN A 308 3.13 -7.03 -3.79
N TYR A 309 2.70 -7.01 -5.05
CA TYR A 309 3.36 -7.66 -6.17
C TYR A 309 4.12 -6.69 -7.09
N ASN A 310 4.52 -5.53 -6.54
CA ASN A 310 5.23 -4.53 -7.32
C ASN A 310 6.48 -5.09 -8.01
N ASP A 311 7.26 -5.94 -7.35
CA ASP A 311 8.51 -6.49 -7.89
C ASP A 311 8.28 -7.41 -9.11
N ILE A 312 7.15 -8.10 -9.17
CA ILE A 312 6.76 -8.93 -10.31
C ILE A 312 6.21 -8.06 -11.45
N LEU A 313 5.37 -7.08 -11.09
CA LEU A 313 4.64 -6.26 -12.04
C LEU A 313 5.48 -5.14 -12.68
N SER A 314 6.51 -4.59 -12.00
CA SER A 314 7.19 -3.35 -12.44
C SER A 314 8.16 -3.53 -13.63
N GLY A 315 8.68 -4.72 -13.88
CA GLY A 315 9.66 -4.95 -14.95
C GLY A 315 11.02 -4.31 -14.71
N THR A 316 11.78 -4.12 -15.80
CA THR A 316 13.12 -3.50 -15.76
C THR A 316 13.09 -2.18 -16.51
N GLU A 317 13.57 -1.10 -15.88
CA GLU A 317 13.59 0.25 -16.43
C GLU A 317 14.50 0.38 -17.67
N GLU A 318 14.16 1.26 -18.61
CA GLU A 318 15.08 1.74 -19.61
C GLU A 318 16.09 2.68 -18.97
N ILE A 319 17.37 2.48 -19.32
CA ILE A 319 18.44 3.40 -18.95
C ILE A 319 18.95 4.06 -20.22
N SER A 320 18.84 5.37 -20.30
CA SER A 320 19.34 6.18 -21.41
C SER A 320 20.41 7.14 -20.93
N LYS A 321 21.42 7.34 -21.77
CA LYS A 321 22.49 8.31 -21.59
C LYS A 321 22.15 9.58 -22.34
N ILE A 322 22.11 10.72 -21.64
CA ILE A 322 21.88 12.03 -22.25
C ILE A 322 23.23 12.73 -22.43
N THR A 323 23.49 13.15 -23.65
CA THR A 323 24.63 14.01 -24.02
C THR A 323 24.11 15.25 -24.72
N TYR A 324 24.95 16.28 -24.88
CA TYR A 324 24.53 17.51 -25.57
C TYR A 324 25.41 17.73 -26.81
N ASN A 325 24.79 18.06 -27.94
CA ASN A 325 25.49 18.42 -29.16
C ASN A 325 26.12 19.83 -29.07
N ALA A 326 26.79 20.29 -30.16
CA ALA A 326 27.45 21.59 -30.19
C ALA A 326 26.47 22.77 -30.05
N GLU A 327 25.21 22.58 -30.46
CA GLU A 327 24.12 23.54 -30.37
C GLU A 327 23.47 23.55 -28.98
N GLY A 328 23.88 22.66 -28.05
CA GLY A 328 23.32 22.54 -26.71
C GLY A 328 22.02 21.75 -26.64
N LEU A 329 21.64 21.04 -27.69
CA LEU A 329 20.47 20.16 -27.71
C LEU A 329 20.84 18.79 -27.14
N ALA A 330 19.93 18.21 -26.35
CA ALA A 330 20.07 16.90 -25.77
C ALA A 330 20.01 15.80 -26.85
N ILE A 331 20.94 14.82 -26.77
CA ILE A 331 20.92 13.59 -27.54
C ILE A 331 20.76 12.44 -26.57
N LYS A 332 19.72 11.62 -26.77
CA LYS A 332 19.40 10.44 -25.96
C LYS A 332 19.95 9.18 -26.65
N GLU A 333 20.73 8.38 -25.93
CA GLU A 333 21.24 7.08 -26.36
C GLU A 333 20.75 6.01 -25.37
N VAL A 334 20.02 5.00 -25.84
CA VAL A 334 19.52 3.90 -25.00
C VAL A 334 20.65 2.95 -24.67
N VAL A 335 21.05 2.86 -23.41
CA VAL A 335 22.06 1.96 -22.87
C VAL A 335 21.46 0.61 -22.48
N GLN A 336 20.26 0.62 -21.92
CA GLN A 336 19.49 -0.57 -21.54
C GLN A 336 18.03 -0.35 -21.95
N SER A 337 17.47 -1.28 -22.73
CA SER A 337 16.06 -1.23 -23.11
C SER A 337 15.15 -1.68 -21.97
N ALA A 338 13.97 -1.07 -21.87
CA ALA A 338 12.93 -1.49 -20.94
C ALA A 338 12.49 -2.94 -21.21
N LYS A 339 12.25 -3.70 -20.13
CA LYS A 339 11.58 -5.00 -20.20
C LYS A 339 10.30 -4.92 -19.38
N LYS A 340 9.12 -5.13 -19.99
CA LYS A 340 7.83 -5.15 -19.33
C LYS A 340 7.82 -6.14 -18.16
N GLY A 341 7.08 -5.83 -17.09
CA GLY A 341 6.88 -6.72 -15.95
C GLY A 341 6.07 -7.96 -16.29
N ASN A 342 6.16 -8.97 -15.45
CA ASN A 342 5.39 -10.20 -15.60
C ASN A 342 3.92 -9.97 -15.27
N ASP A 343 3.05 -10.68 -15.95
CA ASP A 343 1.63 -10.70 -15.68
C ASP A 343 1.35 -11.60 -14.47
N ILE A 344 0.37 -11.26 -13.64
CA ILE A 344 -0.07 -12.09 -12.52
C ILE A 344 -1.50 -12.58 -12.73
N ILE A 345 -1.76 -13.79 -12.27
CA ILE A 345 -3.05 -14.42 -12.29
C ILE A 345 -3.54 -14.58 -10.86
N LEU A 346 -4.76 -14.12 -10.59
CA LEU A 346 -5.40 -14.19 -9.30
C LEU A 346 -6.43 -15.32 -9.26
N SER A 347 -6.74 -15.79 -8.07
CA SER A 347 -7.76 -16.82 -7.79
C SER A 347 -9.20 -16.34 -8.00
N ILE A 348 -9.43 -15.03 -7.99
CA ILE A 348 -10.75 -14.39 -8.13
C ILE A 348 -11.43 -14.81 -9.45
N ASP A 349 -12.73 -15.08 -9.38
CA ASP A 349 -13.61 -15.13 -10.55
C ASP A 349 -14.43 -13.84 -10.65
N ILE A 350 -14.16 -13.02 -11.65
CA ILE A 350 -14.79 -11.69 -11.78
C ILE A 350 -16.31 -11.76 -11.99
N GLU A 351 -16.86 -12.86 -12.53
CA GLU A 351 -18.31 -12.97 -12.69
C GLU A 351 -19.00 -13.27 -11.35
N LEU A 352 -18.38 -14.09 -10.50
CA LEU A 352 -18.83 -14.28 -9.11
C LEU A 352 -18.67 -13.00 -8.29
N GLN A 353 -17.55 -12.32 -8.46
CA GLN A 353 -17.26 -11.05 -7.80
C GLN A 353 -18.32 -9.99 -8.11
N LYS A 354 -18.68 -9.81 -9.38
CA LYS A 354 -19.71 -8.83 -9.80
C LYS A 354 -21.08 -9.15 -9.21
N GLU A 355 -21.48 -10.42 -9.19
CA GLU A 355 -22.73 -10.83 -8.56
C GLU A 355 -22.73 -10.53 -7.06
N MET A 356 -21.60 -10.81 -6.38
CA MET A 356 -21.45 -10.49 -4.97
C MET A 356 -21.52 -8.99 -4.74
N ASP A 357 -20.81 -8.18 -5.54
CA ASP A 357 -20.84 -6.72 -5.46
C ASP A 357 -22.26 -6.16 -5.63
N GLU A 358 -22.98 -6.61 -6.67
CA GLU A 358 -24.34 -6.14 -6.96
C GLU A 358 -25.32 -6.56 -5.86
N THR A 359 -25.19 -7.79 -5.36
CA THR A 359 -26.03 -8.29 -4.25
C THR A 359 -25.82 -7.46 -2.99
N LEU A 360 -24.56 -7.24 -2.56
CA LEU A 360 -24.29 -6.49 -1.34
C LEU A 360 -24.72 -5.03 -1.48
N LYS A 361 -24.41 -4.41 -2.61
CA LYS A 361 -24.81 -3.03 -2.91
C LYS A 361 -26.31 -2.84 -2.88
N THR A 362 -27.05 -3.71 -3.56
CA THR A 362 -28.52 -3.66 -3.61
C THR A 362 -29.12 -3.83 -2.21
N VAL A 363 -28.69 -4.89 -1.51
CA VAL A 363 -29.22 -5.19 -0.17
C VAL A 363 -28.91 -4.05 0.82
N LEU A 364 -27.69 -3.50 0.82
CA LEU A 364 -27.36 -2.40 1.71
C LEU A 364 -28.15 -1.13 1.34
N SER A 365 -28.29 -0.83 0.05
CA SER A 365 -29.07 0.33 -0.41
C SER A 365 -30.55 0.26 -0.02
N GLU A 366 -31.15 -0.91 -0.08
CA GLU A 366 -32.56 -1.14 0.22
C GLU A 366 -32.85 -1.16 1.74
N GLU A 367 -31.94 -1.77 2.51
CA GLU A 367 -32.19 -2.09 3.93
C GLU A 367 -31.65 -1.05 4.91
N ALA A 368 -30.56 -0.36 4.56
CA ALA A 368 -29.92 0.61 5.44
C ALA A 368 -30.87 1.79 5.78
N GLY A 369 -30.98 2.11 7.08
CA GLY A 369 -31.83 3.19 7.58
C GLY A 369 -33.33 2.90 7.57
N THR A 370 -33.74 1.66 7.26
CA THR A 370 -35.15 1.25 7.35
C THR A 370 -35.53 0.93 8.79
N THR A 371 -36.85 0.71 9.05
CA THR A 371 -37.36 0.38 10.39
C THR A 371 -36.65 -0.84 10.96
N ASN A 372 -36.18 -0.71 12.20
CA ASN A 372 -35.36 -1.70 12.94
C ASN A 372 -33.95 -1.91 12.37
N ARG A 373 -33.51 -1.11 11.36
CA ARG A 373 -32.18 -1.11 10.74
C ARG A 373 -31.57 0.29 10.62
N GLU A 374 -31.96 1.18 11.52
CA GLU A 374 -31.61 2.61 11.46
C GLU A 374 -30.09 2.84 11.53
N ASN A 375 -29.33 1.90 12.10
CA ASN A 375 -27.87 1.99 12.21
C ASN A 375 -27.13 0.99 11.30
N PHE A 376 -27.83 0.32 10.38
CA PHE A 376 -27.21 -0.60 9.42
C PHE A 376 -26.49 0.18 8.33
N SER A 377 -25.16 0.22 8.35
CA SER A 377 -24.34 1.07 7.48
C SER A 377 -23.21 0.34 6.76
N SER A 378 -23.03 -0.95 7.00
CA SER A 378 -21.98 -1.72 6.32
C SER A 378 -22.33 -3.20 6.17
N LEU A 379 -21.85 -3.81 5.08
CA LEU A 379 -22.10 -5.21 4.75
C LEU A 379 -20.88 -5.80 4.05
N PHE A 380 -20.44 -6.99 4.47
CA PHE A 380 -19.25 -7.67 3.97
C PHE A 380 -19.56 -9.14 3.67
N MET A 381 -18.90 -9.68 2.64
CA MET A 381 -18.90 -11.11 2.36
C MET A 381 -17.57 -11.55 1.75
N THR A 382 -17.06 -12.68 2.23
CA THR A 382 -15.86 -13.38 1.71
C THR A 382 -16.23 -14.80 1.35
N MET A 383 -15.72 -15.29 0.22
CA MET A 383 -15.77 -16.70 -0.20
C MET A 383 -14.34 -17.20 -0.49
N LEU A 384 -14.00 -18.35 0.07
CA LEU A 384 -12.71 -19.03 -0.08
C LEU A 384 -12.93 -20.44 -0.65
N ASN A 385 -11.96 -20.95 -1.41
CA ASN A 385 -11.83 -22.38 -1.63
C ASN A 385 -11.16 -22.98 -0.38
N PRO A 386 -11.82 -23.84 0.39
CA PRO A 386 -11.26 -24.34 1.63
C PRO A 386 -10.13 -25.36 1.44
N ARG A 387 -9.90 -25.86 0.21
CA ARG A 387 -8.92 -26.90 -0.11
C ARG A 387 -7.49 -26.37 -0.28
N ASP A 388 -7.37 -25.07 -0.62
CA ASP A 388 -6.09 -24.43 -0.89
C ASP A 388 -5.99 -23.01 -0.33
N GLY A 389 -7.10 -22.41 0.12
CA GLY A 389 -7.15 -21.05 0.64
C GLY A 389 -7.39 -19.97 -0.42
N SER A 390 -7.50 -20.33 -1.71
CA SER A 390 -7.71 -19.33 -2.76
C SER A 390 -8.99 -18.50 -2.53
N VAL A 391 -8.90 -17.18 -2.67
CA VAL A 391 -10.03 -16.27 -2.55
C VAL A 391 -10.86 -16.33 -3.83
N LEU A 392 -12.09 -16.83 -3.74
CA LEU A 392 -13.01 -16.95 -4.89
C LEU A 392 -13.66 -15.60 -5.23
N ALA A 393 -14.11 -14.88 -4.22
CA ALA A 393 -14.65 -13.53 -4.28
C ALA A 393 -14.68 -12.91 -2.89
N LEU A 394 -14.57 -11.58 -2.81
CA LEU A 394 -14.86 -10.83 -1.58
C LEU A 394 -15.39 -9.43 -1.91
N SER A 395 -16.42 -9.03 -1.21
CA SER A 395 -17.08 -7.73 -1.43
C SER A 395 -17.43 -7.05 -0.12
N GLY A 396 -17.53 -5.74 -0.16
CA GLY A 396 -17.94 -4.94 0.98
C GLY A 396 -18.40 -3.55 0.55
N TYR A 397 -19.38 -3.05 1.24
CA TYR A 397 -19.91 -1.71 1.06
C TYR A 397 -20.18 -1.03 2.39
N GLN A 398 -19.99 0.27 2.40
CA GLN A 398 -20.44 1.18 3.46
C GLN A 398 -21.37 2.23 2.87
N ILE A 399 -22.34 2.69 3.66
CA ILE A 399 -23.25 3.75 3.28
C ILE A 399 -23.30 4.81 4.38
N ASP A 400 -23.17 6.06 4.00
CA ASP A 400 -23.47 7.17 4.88
C ASP A 400 -25.00 7.28 5.04
N LEU A 401 -25.48 7.17 6.27
CA LEU A 401 -26.93 7.13 6.53
C LEU A 401 -27.62 8.49 6.36
N GLU A 402 -26.87 9.60 6.41
CA GLU A 402 -27.39 10.96 6.23
C GLU A 402 -27.40 11.34 4.74
N THR A 403 -26.27 11.21 4.06
CA THR A 403 -26.12 11.60 2.63
C THR A 403 -26.59 10.51 1.67
N ARG A 404 -26.68 9.26 2.12
CA ARG A 404 -26.94 8.05 1.32
C ARG A 404 -25.84 7.73 0.31
N ASP A 405 -24.66 8.36 0.45
CA ASP A 405 -23.50 8.05 -0.37
C ASP A 405 -22.96 6.67 -0.02
N MET A 406 -22.76 5.86 -1.05
CA MET A 406 -22.27 4.49 -0.90
C MET A 406 -20.80 4.39 -1.35
N THR A 407 -19.98 3.76 -0.52
CA THR A 407 -18.56 3.52 -0.78
C THR A 407 -18.30 2.04 -0.92
N TYR A 408 -17.63 1.65 -1.98
CA TYR A 408 -17.08 0.30 -2.14
C TYR A 408 -15.95 0.08 -1.14
N PHE A 409 -15.98 -1.01 -0.38
CA PHE A 409 -15.03 -1.28 0.68
C PHE A 409 -14.76 -2.79 0.83
N ALA A 410 -14.34 -3.46 -0.23
CA ALA A 410 -14.04 -4.88 -0.23
C ALA A 410 -12.87 -5.24 0.71
N SER A 411 -11.87 -4.34 0.83
CA SER A 411 -10.77 -4.47 1.79
C SER A 411 -11.24 -4.54 3.25
N GLY A 412 -12.46 -4.09 3.55
CA GLY A 412 -13.09 -4.27 4.85
C GLY A 412 -13.20 -5.73 5.29
N ASN A 413 -13.17 -6.70 4.36
CA ASN A 413 -13.20 -8.11 4.70
C ASN A 413 -11.95 -8.58 5.47
N TYR A 414 -10.82 -7.90 5.35
CA TYR A 414 -9.59 -8.21 6.11
C TYR A 414 -9.14 -7.07 7.04
N MET A 415 -9.86 -5.93 7.03
CA MET A 415 -9.52 -4.76 7.87
C MET A 415 -10.58 -4.45 8.93
N SER A 416 -11.87 -4.72 8.67
CA SER A 416 -12.98 -4.40 9.59
C SER A 416 -13.23 -5.51 10.57
N LEU A 417 -13.55 -5.14 11.81
CA LEU A 417 -13.77 -6.05 12.91
C LEU A 417 -15.26 -6.09 13.30
N ALA A 418 -15.77 -7.29 13.56
CA ALA A 418 -17.12 -7.47 14.06
C ALA A 418 -17.18 -8.60 15.12
N ASN A 419 -18.09 -8.48 16.07
CA ASN A 419 -18.41 -9.57 16.97
C ASN A 419 -19.05 -10.72 16.20
N PRO A 420 -18.52 -11.94 16.25
CA PRO A 420 -19.00 -13.07 15.47
C PRO A 420 -20.36 -13.60 15.96
N GLY A 421 -20.68 -13.39 17.24
CA GLY A 421 -21.82 -14.00 17.89
C GLY A 421 -21.78 -15.53 17.78
N SER A 422 -22.93 -16.15 17.71
CA SER A 422 -23.07 -17.62 17.69
C SER A 422 -22.37 -18.35 16.54
N CYS A 423 -21.77 -17.64 15.57
CA CYS A 423 -20.96 -18.31 14.53
C CYS A 423 -19.81 -19.14 15.12
N VAL A 424 -19.19 -18.69 16.21
CA VAL A 424 -18.03 -19.36 16.83
C VAL A 424 -18.38 -20.55 17.72
N LYS A 425 -19.66 -20.86 17.93
CA LYS A 425 -20.11 -21.97 18.80
C LYS A 425 -19.56 -23.34 18.36
N GLY A 426 -19.22 -23.50 17.06
CA GLY A 426 -18.52 -24.69 16.59
C GLY A 426 -17.16 -24.89 17.27
N ALA A 427 -16.37 -23.82 17.41
CA ALA A 427 -15.10 -23.86 18.12
C ALA A 427 -15.31 -24.12 19.64
N THR A 428 -16.36 -23.53 20.22
CA THR A 428 -16.72 -23.80 21.64
C THR A 428 -17.05 -25.26 21.88
N VAL A 429 -17.89 -25.87 21.03
CA VAL A 429 -18.24 -27.30 21.17
C VAL A 429 -17.01 -28.17 20.97
N TYR A 430 -16.22 -27.92 19.93
CA TYR A 430 -14.96 -28.64 19.70
C TYR A 430 -14.01 -28.57 20.89
N MET A 431 -13.86 -27.39 21.49
CA MET A 431 -13.06 -27.16 22.71
C MET A 431 -13.60 -28.01 23.87
N GLY A 432 -14.89 -27.95 24.16
CA GLY A 432 -15.51 -28.67 25.25
C GLY A 432 -15.36 -30.20 25.14
N LEU A 433 -15.52 -30.74 23.94
CA LEU A 433 -15.31 -32.15 23.62
C LEU A 433 -13.82 -32.54 23.73
N SER A 434 -12.92 -31.66 23.23
CA SER A 434 -11.47 -31.92 23.24
C SER A 434 -10.87 -31.97 24.62
N GLU A 435 -11.35 -31.12 25.53
CA GLU A 435 -10.94 -31.10 26.93
C GLU A 435 -11.72 -32.12 27.81
N GLY A 436 -12.73 -32.76 27.21
CA GLY A 436 -13.53 -33.77 27.94
C GLY A 436 -14.42 -33.19 29.04
N VAL A 437 -14.69 -31.87 28.99
CA VAL A 437 -15.62 -31.22 29.94
C VAL A 437 -17.07 -31.48 29.58
N VAL A 438 -17.33 -31.87 28.34
CA VAL A 438 -18.58 -32.49 27.89
C VAL A 438 -18.27 -33.73 27.06
N ALA A 439 -19.11 -34.76 27.17
CA ALA A 439 -18.98 -35.99 26.37
C ALA A 439 -19.77 -35.84 25.03
N PRO A 440 -19.35 -36.55 23.95
CA PRO A 440 -20.15 -36.63 22.73
C PRO A 440 -21.57 -37.12 23.01
N GLY A 441 -22.58 -36.35 22.63
CA GLY A 441 -23.99 -36.68 22.87
C GLY A 441 -24.45 -36.44 24.31
N GLU A 442 -23.68 -35.79 25.13
CA GLU A 442 -24.12 -35.41 26.48
C GLU A 442 -25.29 -34.45 26.44
N ILE A 443 -26.34 -34.78 27.20
CA ILE A 443 -27.56 -33.99 27.28
C ILE A 443 -27.43 -32.93 28.38
N ILE A 444 -27.57 -31.65 28.00
CA ILE A 444 -27.72 -30.53 28.91
C ILE A 444 -29.12 -29.96 28.72
N VAL A 445 -29.78 -29.58 29.81
CA VAL A 445 -31.11 -28.95 29.72
C VAL A 445 -30.94 -27.45 29.46
N ASP A 446 -31.40 -27.02 28.31
CA ASP A 446 -31.39 -25.61 27.91
C ASP A 446 -32.58 -24.90 28.58
N GLU A 447 -32.31 -24.35 29.76
CA GLU A 447 -33.23 -23.52 30.57
C GLU A 447 -32.43 -22.37 31.19
N PRO A 448 -33.07 -21.22 31.50
CA PRO A 448 -32.38 -20.06 32.05
C PRO A 448 -31.54 -20.31 33.30
N MET A 449 -30.29 -19.84 33.29
CA MET A 449 -29.37 -19.85 34.42
C MET A 449 -29.46 -18.53 35.19
N ILE A 450 -29.57 -18.58 36.50
CA ILE A 450 -29.50 -17.39 37.36
C ILE A 450 -28.16 -17.38 38.06
N ILE A 451 -27.32 -16.42 37.71
CA ILE A 451 -25.96 -16.29 38.25
C ILE A 451 -25.79 -14.90 38.85
N ASN A 452 -25.49 -14.82 40.12
CA ASN A 452 -25.38 -13.56 40.87
C ASN A 452 -26.62 -12.62 40.74
N GLY A 453 -27.79 -13.18 40.48
CA GLY A 453 -29.03 -12.41 40.27
C GLY A 453 -29.31 -11.94 38.83
N GLU A 454 -28.41 -12.21 37.92
CA GLU A 454 -28.56 -11.99 36.48
C GLU A 454 -29.02 -13.27 35.77
N GLU A 455 -29.91 -13.13 34.80
CA GLU A 455 -30.42 -14.22 33.98
C GLU A 455 -29.58 -14.36 32.72
N PHE A 456 -29.12 -15.58 32.46
CA PHE A 456 -28.42 -16.00 31.25
C PHE A 456 -29.29 -17.05 30.55
N SER A 457 -29.70 -16.79 29.30
CA SER A 457 -30.65 -17.65 28.58
C SER A 457 -30.26 -17.80 27.10
N SER A 458 -30.83 -18.83 26.50
CA SER A 458 -30.94 -18.94 25.03
C SER A 458 -32.06 -18.03 24.53
N TYR A 459 -32.21 -17.92 23.20
CA TYR A 459 -33.30 -17.12 22.59
C TYR A 459 -34.68 -17.70 22.93
N GLU A 460 -34.76 -19.01 23.03
CA GLU A 460 -35.91 -19.80 23.46
C GLU A 460 -35.43 -20.93 24.38
N ASP A 461 -36.31 -21.45 25.23
CA ASP A 461 -36.02 -22.64 26.05
C ASP A 461 -36.14 -23.90 25.19
N HIS A 462 -35.02 -24.55 24.90
CA HIS A 462 -34.97 -25.72 24.00
C HIS A 462 -35.11 -27.06 24.72
N GLY A 463 -35.11 -27.07 26.06
CA GLY A 463 -35.16 -28.26 26.87
C GLY A 463 -33.90 -29.13 26.69
N PRO A 464 -34.00 -30.46 26.67
CA PRO A 464 -32.82 -31.34 26.54
C PRO A 464 -32.14 -31.21 25.17
N VAL A 465 -30.86 -30.82 25.13
CA VAL A 465 -30.05 -30.72 23.92
C VAL A 465 -28.71 -31.42 24.11
N ASP A 466 -28.23 -32.10 23.07
CA ASP A 466 -26.86 -32.56 22.96
C ASP A 466 -26.02 -31.53 22.16
N ASP A 467 -24.75 -31.80 21.97
CA ASP A 467 -23.80 -30.93 21.24
C ASP A 467 -24.23 -30.62 19.80
N ILE A 468 -24.78 -31.60 19.06
CA ILE A 468 -25.28 -31.40 17.69
C ILE A 468 -26.55 -30.55 17.71
N LYS A 469 -27.51 -30.89 18.58
CA LYS A 469 -28.75 -30.14 18.74
C LYS A 469 -28.50 -28.73 19.24
N ALA A 470 -27.54 -28.55 20.13
CA ALA A 470 -27.13 -27.23 20.63
C ALA A 470 -26.62 -26.31 19.52
N LEU A 471 -25.87 -26.82 18.55
CA LEU A 471 -25.47 -26.08 17.35
C LEU A 471 -26.64 -25.81 16.43
N GLN A 472 -27.53 -26.81 16.22
CA GLN A 472 -28.73 -26.69 15.39
C GLN A 472 -29.64 -25.53 15.85
N VAL A 473 -29.97 -25.47 17.15
CA VAL A 473 -30.88 -24.47 17.73
C VAL A 473 -30.13 -23.26 18.33
N SER A 474 -28.81 -23.23 18.17
CA SER A 474 -27.96 -22.15 18.70
C SER A 474 -28.06 -21.95 20.21
N SER A 475 -28.12 -23.03 21.03
CA SER A 475 -28.18 -22.97 22.47
C SER A 475 -27.05 -22.13 23.07
N ASN A 476 -27.36 -21.13 23.88
CA ASN A 476 -26.38 -20.40 24.69
C ASN A 476 -26.01 -21.19 25.94
N ILE A 477 -27.01 -21.82 26.54
CA ILE A 477 -26.85 -22.55 27.81
C ILE A 477 -25.82 -23.67 27.68
N TYR A 478 -25.86 -24.42 26.56
CA TYR A 478 -24.85 -25.46 26.29
C TYR A 478 -23.43 -24.89 26.27
N MET A 479 -23.25 -23.73 25.62
CA MET A 479 -21.95 -23.04 25.54
C MET A 479 -21.51 -22.47 26.89
N PHE A 480 -22.44 -21.92 27.67
CA PHE A 480 -22.16 -21.41 29.01
C PHE A 480 -21.71 -22.54 29.93
N GLU A 481 -22.37 -23.70 29.86
CA GLU A 481 -21.95 -24.87 30.64
C GLU A 481 -20.54 -25.37 30.25
N ILE A 482 -20.20 -25.38 28.95
CA ILE A 482 -18.82 -25.66 28.51
C ILE A 482 -17.86 -24.63 29.11
N ALA A 483 -18.13 -23.35 29.03
CA ALA A 483 -17.24 -22.29 29.53
C ALA A 483 -17.04 -22.39 31.04
N ILE A 484 -18.10 -22.66 31.82
CA ILE A 484 -18.07 -22.86 33.26
C ILE A 484 -17.19 -24.06 33.61
N ARG A 485 -17.40 -25.19 32.94
CA ARG A 485 -16.62 -26.44 33.19
C ARG A 485 -15.17 -26.30 32.73
N MET A 486 -14.88 -25.63 31.62
CA MET A 486 -13.52 -25.28 31.18
C MET A 486 -12.75 -24.48 32.23
N ALA A 487 -13.47 -23.61 32.93
CA ALA A 487 -12.89 -22.84 34.05
C ALA A 487 -12.81 -23.61 35.39
N GLY A 488 -13.20 -24.88 35.40
CA GLY A 488 -13.23 -25.72 36.61
C GLY A 488 -14.39 -25.39 37.56
N GLY A 489 -15.41 -24.64 37.05
CA GLY A 489 -16.61 -24.32 37.81
C GLY A 489 -17.71 -25.37 37.65
N THR A 490 -18.77 -25.20 38.41
CA THR A 490 -20.01 -25.96 38.31
C THR A 490 -21.17 -25.00 38.57
N TYR A 491 -22.17 -25.04 37.69
CA TYR A 491 -23.39 -24.25 37.89
C TYR A 491 -24.34 -24.97 38.86
N GLU A 492 -24.76 -24.25 39.89
CA GLU A 492 -25.84 -24.67 40.80
C GLU A 492 -26.75 -23.44 40.99
N LYS A 493 -28.06 -23.62 40.73
CA LYS A 493 -29.05 -22.54 40.83
C LYS A 493 -29.03 -21.90 42.22
N GLY A 494 -28.86 -20.57 42.22
CA GLY A 494 -28.83 -19.77 43.44
C GLY A 494 -27.49 -19.79 44.20
N LYS A 495 -26.46 -20.43 43.68
CA LYS A 495 -25.10 -20.37 44.21
C LYS A 495 -24.18 -19.51 43.31
N PRO A 496 -23.17 -18.85 43.92
CA PRO A 496 -22.15 -18.12 43.13
C PRO A 496 -21.29 -19.09 42.31
N LEU A 497 -20.88 -18.65 41.12
CA LEU A 497 -19.83 -19.34 40.33
C LEU A 497 -18.47 -19.10 40.99
N ASN A 498 -17.83 -20.16 41.44
CA ASN A 498 -16.48 -20.15 42.02
C ASN A 498 -15.45 -20.42 40.91
N ILE A 499 -15.18 -19.39 40.05
CA ILE A 499 -14.15 -19.43 39.03
C ILE A 499 -13.03 -18.48 39.47
N VAL A 500 -11.80 -18.98 39.48
CA VAL A 500 -10.58 -18.21 39.73
C VAL A 500 -9.75 -18.11 38.46
N ASP A 501 -8.80 -17.17 38.42
CA ASP A 501 -7.87 -16.99 37.31
C ASP A 501 -8.56 -16.82 35.95
N VAL A 502 -9.62 -16.03 35.92
CA VAL A 502 -10.41 -15.76 34.71
C VAL A 502 -9.57 -15.39 33.46
N PRO A 503 -8.52 -14.55 33.57
CA PRO A 503 -7.64 -14.27 32.42
C PRO A 503 -6.96 -15.54 31.87
N GLU A 504 -6.40 -16.41 32.71
CA GLU A 504 -5.75 -17.64 32.27
C GLU A 504 -6.75 -18.60 31.60
N LYS A 505 -7.97 -18.67 32.12
CA LYS A 505 -9.03 -19.48 31.49
C LYS A 505 -9.47 -18.93 30.15
N LEU A 506 -9.56 -17.61 30.06
CA LEU A 506 -9.86 -16.93 28.82
C LEU A 506 -8.77 -17.17 27.76
N ASP A 507 -7.49 -17.08 28.13
CA ASP A 507 -6.38 -17.37 27.24
C ASP A 507 -6.37 -18.83 26.77
N THR A 508 -6.74 -19.79 27.67
CA THR A 508 -6.94 -21.18 27.28
C THR A 508 -8.04 -21.33 26.23
N MET A 509 -9.19 -20.69 26.41
CA MET A 509 -10.29 -20.72 25.45
C MET A 509 -9.88 -20.07 24.11
N ARG A 510 -9.14 -18.95 24.16
CA ARG A 510 -8.59 -18.28 22.97
C ARG A 510 -7.62 -19.16 22.19
N SER A 511 -6.83 -19.98 22.89
CA SER A 511 -5.91 -20.91 22.22
C SER A 511 -6.64 -21.89 21.31
N TYR A 512 -7.83 -22.35 21.71
CA TYR A 512 -8.69 -23.18 20.88
C TYR A 512 -9.25 -22.41 19.66
N TYR A 513 -9.72 -21.18 19.87
CA TYR A 513 -10.24 -20.36 18.77
C TYR A 513 -9.14 -20.02 17.76
N SER A 514 -7.93 -19.77 18.25
CA SER A 514 -6.74 -19.51 17.42
C SER A 514 -6.37 -20.72 16.53
N MET A 515 -6.63 -21.96 16.97
CA MET A 515 -6.47 -23.15 16.12
C MET A 515 -7.40 -23.13 14.90
N PHE A 516 -8.51 -22.40 14.96
CA PHE A 516 -9.45 -22.16 13.87
C PHE A 516 -9.16 -20.86 13.12
N GLY A 517 -8.00 -20.23 13.31
CA GLY A 517 -7.61 -18.98 12.65
C GLY A 517 -8.23 -17.71 13.25
N LEU A 518 -9.07 -17.82 14.29
CA LEU A 518 -9.73 -16.67 14.91
C LEU A 518 -8.77 -15.92 15.84
N GLY A 519 -8.70 -14.57 15.67
CA GLY A 519 -7.83 -13.70 16.48
C GLY A 519 -6.37 -13.71 16.07
N ASN A 520 -6.04 -14.23 14.90
CA ASN A 520 -4.73 -14.17 14.28
C ASN A 520 -4.82 -13.60 12.87
N LYS A 521 -3.73 -13.04 12.36
CA LYS A 521 -3.65 -12.74 10.93
C LYS A 521 -3.78 -14.02 10.13
N THR A 522 -4.60 -13.99 9.09
CA THR A 522 -4.80 -15.15 8.22
C THR A 522 -3.60 -15.42 7.31
N GLY A 523 -2.77 -14.39 7.10
CA GLY A 523 -1.64 -14.44 6.17
C GLY A 523 -2.01 -14.10 4.73
N ILE A 524 -3.21 -13.54 4.51
CA ILE A 524 -3.64 -13.11 3.17
C ILE A 524 -2.60 -12.17 2.53
N ASP A 525 -2.35 -12.36 1.26
CA ASP A 525 -1.30 -11.70 0.47
C ASP A 525 -1.64 -10.25 0.06
N VAL A 526 -2.17 -9.46 0.99
CA VAL A 526 -2.44 -8.02 0.85
C VAL A 526 -1.91 -7.25 2.06
N PRO A 527 -1.53 -5.98 1.90
CA PRO A 527 -1.13 -5.14 3.02
C PRO A 527 -2.33 -4.72 3.88
N GLY A 528 -2.09 -4.49 5.17
CA GLY A 528 -3.07 -3.85 6.05
C GLY A 528 -4.05 -4.80 6.75
N GLU A 529 -3.79 -6.11 6.74
CA GLU A 529 -4.61 -7.09 7.45
C GLU A 529 -4.68 -6.81 8.95
N ALA A 530 -5.89 -6.78 9.51
CA ALA A 530 -6.15 -6.66 10.94
C ALA A 530 -6.06 -8.02 11.64
N GLU A 531 -5.47 -8.04 12.83
CA GLU A 531 -5.29 -9.27 13.62
C GLU A 531 -6.55 -9.70 14.38
N GLY A 532 -7.48 -8.76 14.61
CA GLY A 532 -8.65 -8.92 15.46
C GLY A 532 -8.58 -8.01 16.70
N TYR A 533 -9.62 -8.06 17.52
CA TYR A 533 -9.64 -7.37 18.81
C TYR A 533 -9.92 -8.37 19.91
N MET A 534 -9.07 -8.37 20.95
CA MET A 534 -9.20 -9.21 22.13
C MET A 534 -9.70 -8.36 23.30
N GLY A 535 -10.92 -8.63 23.77
CA GLY A 535 -11.47 -8.01 24.97
C GLY A 535 -10.74 -8.48 26.23
N ALA A 536 -10.60 -7.61 27.23
CA ALA A 536 -10.03 -7.97 28.53
C ALA A 536 -11.13 -8.13 29.58
N SER A 537 -11.04 -9.18 30.43
CA SER A 537 -11.95 -9.35 31.54
C SER A 537 -11.36 -10.12 32.70
N TYR A 538 -11.86 -9.79 33.89
CA TYR A 538 -11.51 -10.42 35.16
C TYR A 538 -12.72 -11.05 35.87
N ILE A 539 -13.90 -11.06 35.21
CA ILE A 539 -15.13 -11.58 35.81
C ILE A 539 -15.63 -12.84 35.12
N PRO A 540 -16.10 -13.85 35.85
CA PRO A 540 -16.53 -15.13 35.28
C PRO A 540 -17.57 -15.06 34.18
N GLY A 541 -18.55 -14.14 34.29
CA GLY A 541 -19.58 -13.96 33.27
C GLY A 541 -19.06 -13.67 31.85
N MET A 542 -17.88 -13.08 31.75
CA MET A 542 -17.26 -12.81 30.44
C MET A 542 -16.74 -14.06 29.74
N LEU A 543 -16.41 -15.14 30.45
CA LEU A 543 -16.08 -16.45 29.85
C LEU A 543 -17.30 -17.03 29.12
N MET A 544 -18.49 -16.85 29.71
CA MET A 544 -19.75 -17.25 29.07
C MET A 544 -20.00 -16.41 27.82
N ASN A 545 -19.89 -15.07 27.92
CA ASN A 545 -20.01 -14.18 26.77
C ASN A 545 -19.00 -14.51 25.66
N TYR A 546 -17.75 -14.84 26.02
CA TYR A 546 -16.74 -15.29 25.07
C TYR A 546 -17.18 -16.55 24.32
N SER A 547 -17.73 -17.55 25.03
CA SER A 547 -18.14 -18.85 24.45
C SER A 547 -19.25 -18.73 23.39
N ILE A 548 -19.96 -17.62 23.34
CA ILE A 548 -21.02 -17.32 22.37
C ILE A 548 -20.66 -16.20 21.40
N GLY A 549 -19.39 -15.72 21.43
CA GLY A 549 -18.87 -14.73 20.48
C GLY A 549 -19.27 -13.27 20.75
N GLN A 550 -19.53 -12.91 22.00
CA GLN A 550 -19.94 -11.55 22.39
C GLN A 550 -18.78 -10.66 22.88
N MET A 551 -17.55 -11.15 22.92
CA MET A 551 -16.44 -10.44 23.55
C MET A 551 -15.34 -10.02 22.56
N ASP A 552 -14.76 -10.97 21.86
CA ASP A 552 -13.70 -10.72 20.90
C ASP A 552 -14.30 -10.40 19.51
N MET A 553 -13.54 -9.66 18.68
CA MET A 553 -13.96 -9.28 17.34
C MET A 553 -13.00 -9.86 16.30
N TYR A 554 -13.53 -10.31 15.19
CA TYR A 554 -12.79 -10.93 14.10
C TYR A 554 -13.14 -10.28 12.76
N THR A 555 -12.27 -10.47 11.78
CA THR A 555 -12.54 -10.01 10.42
C THR A 555 -13.41 -11.02 9.65
N PRO A 556 -14.18 -10.59 8.65
CA PRO A 556 -14.95 -11.52 7.80
C PRO A 556 -14.10 -12.63 7.18
N ILE A 557 -12.85 -12.35 6.78
CA ILE A 557 -11.97 -13.39 6.21
C ILE A 557 -11.53 -14.42 7.26
N GLN A 558 -11.26 -14.03 8.51
CA GLN A 558 -11.00 -14.97 9.60
C GLN A 558 -12.20 -15.89 9.83
N MET A 559 -13.41 -15.34 9.76
CA MET A 559 -14.65 -16.12 9.90
C MET A 559 -14.88 -17.06 8.71
N ALA A 560 -14.49 -16.66 7.48
CA ALA A 560 -14.56 -17.55 6.31
C ALA A 560 -13.52 -18.67 6.40
N GLN A 561 -12.28 -18.36 6.84
CA GLN A 561 -11.24 -19.34 7.10
C GLN A 561 -11.66 -20.35 8.19
N TYR A 562 -12.27 -19.87 9.27
CA TYR A 562 -12.85 -20.72 10.31
C TYR A 562 -13.85 -21.73 9.74
N ALA A 563 -14.76 -21.28 8.86
CA ALA A 563 -15.70 -22.18 8.19
C ALA A 563 -14.98 -23.19 7.28
N GLY A 564 -13.92 -22.77 6.59
CA GLY A 564 -13.07 -23.62 5.78
C GLY A 564 -12.36 -24.72 6.57
N ILE A 565 -11.83 -24.40 7.74
CA ILE A 565 -11.18 -25.37 8.65
C ILE A 565 -12.20 -26.44 9.10
N ILE A 566 -13.41 -26.03 9.43
CA ILE A 566 -14.48 -26.98 9.77
C ILE A 566 -14.80 -27.87 8.57
N ALA A 567 -14.90 -27.30 7.36
CA ALA A 567 -15.19 -28.01 6.13
C ALA A 567 -14.14 -29.09 5.78
N MET A 568 -12.87 -28.79 6.03
CA MET A 568 -11.70 -29.60 5.65
C MET A 568 -11.14 -30.46 6.80
N ASP A 569 -12.00 -30.96 7.68
CA ASP A 569 -11.61 -31.84 8.79
C ASP A 569 -10.47 -31.30 9.66
N GLY A 570 -10.37 -29.97 9.77
CA GLY A 570 -9.40 -29.27 10.60
C GLY A 570 -8.15 -28.79 9.87
N GLU A 571 -8.07 -28.91 8.58
CA GLU A 571 -6.96 -28.41 7.79
C GLU A 571 -7.09 -26.89 7.55
N LEU A 572 -6.00 -26.15 7.79
CA LEU A 572 -5.93 -24.70 7.61
C LEU A 572 -4.98 -24.36 6.46
N TYR A 573 -5.49 -23.61 5.50
CA TYR A 573 -4.74 -23.00 4.40
C TYR A 573 -4.75 -21.48 4.55
N GLU A 574 -3.67 -20.79 4.12
CA GLU A 574 -3.64 -19.34 4.09
C GLU A 574 -4.52 -18.80 2.94
N PRO A 575 -5.41 -17.85 3.21
CA PRO A 575 -6.12 -17.15 2.14
C PRO A 575 -5.13 -16.42 1.22
N HIS A 576 -5.36 -16.50 -0.09
CA HIS A 576 -4.50 -15.81 -1.06
C HIS A 576 -5.28 -15.42 -2.32
N PHE A 577 -4.81 -14.36 -2.97
CA PHE A 577 -5.27 -13.92 -4.28
C PHE A 577 -4.35 -14.41 -5.40
N TYR A 578 -3.04 -14.43 -5.16
CA TYR A 578 -2.04 -14.75 -6.17
C TYR A 578 -1.95 -16.25 -6.40
N GLU A 579 -2.07 -16.64 -7.69
CA GLU A 579 -1.90 -18.01 -8.12
C GLU A 579 -0.52 -18.25 -8.74
N TYR A 580 -0.17 -17.45 -9.74
CA TYR A 580 1.11 -17.54 -10.43
C TYR A 580 1.40 -16.29 -11.27
N SER A 581 2.66 -16.16 -11.70
CA SER A 581 3.06 -15.17 -12.69
C SER A 581 3.48 -15.82 -14.01
N LYS A 582 3.38 -15.08 -15.11
CA LYS A 582 3.82 -15.50 -16.44
C LYS A 582 4.45 -14.35 -17.22
N GLU A 583 5.39 -14.68 -18.12
CA GLU A 583 5.88 -13.72 -19.11
C GLU A 583 4.81 -13.39 -20.15
N ILE A 584 4.91 -12.19 -20.72
CA ILE A 584 4.03 -11.74 -21.79
C ILE A 584 4.17 -12.64 -22.99
N ASN A 585 3.05 -13.09 -23.52
CA ASN A 585 3.00 -14.01 -24.67
C ASN A 585 3.76 -15.34 -24.47
N GLY A 586 4.13 -15.68 -23.22
CA GLY A 586 4.74 -16.94 -22.85
C GLY A 586 3.76 -17.85 -22.11
N ASP A 587 3.85 -19.16 -22.36
CA ASP A 587 3.14 -20.17 -21.59
C ASP A 587 3.91 -20.60 -20.32
N GLN A 588 5.10 -20.02 -20.11
CA GLN A 588 5.94 -20.37 -18.97
C GLN A 588 5.39 -19.71 -17.69
N ILE A 589 5.01 -20.56 -16.74
CA ILE A 589 4.60 -20.17 -15.40
C ILE A 589 5.84 -20.00 -14.53
N PHE A 590 5.86 -18.90 -13.78
CA PHE A 590 6.85 -18.60 -12.75
C PHE A 590 6.13 -18.42 -11.42
N ASP A 591 6.86 -18.60 -10.34
CA ASP A 591 6.41 -18.28 -8.98
C ASP A 591 4.98 -18.77 -8.69
N LEU A 592 4.74 -20.07 -8.89
CA LEU A 592 3.47 -20.69 -8.50
C LEU A 592 3.28 -20.56 -6.99
N HIS A 593 2.10 -20.11 -6.57
CA HIS A 593 1.75 -20.01 -5.17
C HIS A 593 1.89 -21.38 -4.47
N ASP A 594 2.51 -21.36 -3.29
CA ASP A 594 2.62 -22.55 -2.44
C ASP A 594 1.40 -22.65 -1.53
N SER A 595 0.36 -23.34 -2.01
CA SER A 595 -0.84 -23.64 -1.25
C SER A 595 -0.63 -24.77 -0.23
N SER A 596 0.52 -24.78 0.44
CA SER A 596 0.81 -25.80 1.42
C SER A 596 -0.05 -25.68 2.69
N LEU A 597 -0.37 -26.83 3.27
CA LEU A 597 -1.07 -26.89 4.55
C LEU A 597 -0.25 -26.19 5.65
N LYS A 598 -0.82 -25.17 6.30
CA LYS A 598 -0.17 -24.41 7.37
C LYS A 598 -0.31 -25.06 8.72
N HIS A 599 -1.48 -25.60 9.03
CA HIS A 599 -1.81 -26.18 10.30
C HIS A 599 -2.94 -27.20 10.14
N SER A 600 -3.01 -28.17 11.03
CA SER A 600 -4.18 -29.03 11.16
C SER A 600 -4.54 -29.23 12.63
N LEU A 601 -5.83 -29.34 12.90
CA LEU A 601 -6.32 -29.71 14.22
C LEU A 601 -5.83 -31.11 14.60
N PRO A 602 -5.68 -31.41 15.91
CA PRO A 602 -5.20 -32.70 16.34
C PRO A 602 -6.03 -33.89 15.83
N GLU A 603 -5.37 -34.85 15.18
CA GLU A 603 -6.01 -36.03 14.55
C GLU A 603 -6.93 -36.80 15.51
N LYS A 604 -6.52 -36.92 16.77
CA LYS A 604 -7.31 -37.58 17.82
C LYS A 604 -8.68 -36.97 18.08
N ASN A 605 -8.91 -35.73 17.64
CA ASN A 605 -10.13 -34.95 17.87
C ASN A 605 -10.98 -34.78 16.60
N LYS A 606 -10.62 -35.42 15.48
CA LYS A 606 -11.38 -35.33 14.22
C LYS A 606 -12.83 -35.77 14.36
N GLU A 607 -13.12 -36.75 15.20
CA GLU A 607 -14.51 -37.16 15.46
C GLU A 607 -15.35 -36.05 16.10
N TYR A 608 -14.76 -35.19 16.92
CA TYR A 608 -15.44 -34.04 17.54
C TYR A 608 -15.77 -32.99 16.49
N LEU A 609 -14.86 -32.79 15.52
CA LEU A 609 -15.08 -31.87 14.42
C LEU A 609 -16.24 -32.35 13.50
N LYS A 610 -16.36 -33.66 13.28
CA LYS A 610 -17.52 -34.24 12.56
C LYS A 610 -18.84 -33.94 13.25
N ARG A 611 -18.87 -33.91 14.56
CA ARG A 611 -20.09 -33.52 15.30
C ARG A 611 -20.41 -32.03 15.08
N VAL A 612 -19.39 -31.16 15.04
CA VAL A 612 -19.56 -29.74 14.68
C VAL A 612 -20.12 -29.60 13.27
N GLN A 613 -19.57 -30.33 12.29
CA GLN A 613 -20.08 -30.38 10.90
C GLN A 613 -21.53 -30.81 10.85
N GLN A 614 -21.93 -31.88 11.58
CA GLN A 614 -23.30 -32.35 11.69
C GLN A 614 -24.22 -31.27 12.29
N GLY A 615 -23.76 -30.57 13.33
CA GLY A 615 -24.49 -29.46 13.94
C GLY A 615 -24.73 -28.29 12.99
N PHE A 616 -23.71 -27.90 12.19
CA PHE A 616 -23.83 -26.88 11.15
C PHE A 616 -24.78 -27.35 10.03
N ARG A 617 -24.72 -28.60 9.64
CA ARG A 617 -25.67 -29.17 8.69
C ARG A 617 -27.11 -29.16 9.22
N ALA A 618 -27.29 -29.57 10.49
CA ALA A 618 -28.57 -29.55 11.17
C ALA A 618 -29.16 -28.13 11.31
N CYS A 619 -28.31 -27.11 11.50
CA CYS A 619 -28.74 -25.72 11.52
C CYS A 619 -29.42 -25.31 10.19
N VAL A 620 -28.91 -25.80 9.05
CA VAL A 620 -29.54 -25.55 7.75
C VAL A 620 -30.77 -26.40 7.52
N THR A 621 -30.75 -27.68 7.86
CA THR A 621 -31.86 -28.58 7.58
C THR A 621 -33.08 -28.38 8.49
N GLU A 622 -32.88 -28.10 9.75
CA GLU A 622 -33.91 -28.07 10.78
C GLU A 622 -33.88 -26.86 11.71
N GLY A 623 -32.78 -26.06 11.66
CA GLY A 623 -32.56 -24.90 12.53
C GLY A 623 -32.74 -23.57 11.84
N TYR A 624 -32.12 -22.50 12.42
CA TYR A 624 -32.30 -21.10 12.00
C TYR A 624 -31.51 -20.71 10.75
N CYS A 625 -30.59 -21.58 10.24
CA CYS A 625 -29.75 -21.26 9.07
C CYS A 625 -30.45 -21.57 7.73
N GLY A 626 -31.64 -22.22 7.75
CA GLY A 626 -32.21 -22.81 6.55
C GLY A 626 -32.91 -21.87 5.58
N THR A 627 -33.23 -20.64 6.00
CA THR A 627 -33.95 -19.67 5.16
C THR A 627 -33.12 -19.34 3.90
N GLY A 628 -33.67 -19.62 2.72
CA GLY A 628 -32.98 -19.41 1.44
C GLY A 628 -31.91 -20.47 1.08
N LEU A 629 -31.19 -21.04 2.05
CA LEU A 629 -30.14 -22.02 1.77
C LEU A 629 -30.69 -23.41 1.37
N LYS A 630 -31.86 -23.80 1.91
CA LYS A 630 -32.52 -25.07 1.55
C LYS A 630 -32.96 -25.11 0.09
N GLU A 631 -33.28 -23.94 -0.47
CA GLU A 631 -33.85 -23.83 -1.84
C GLU A 631 -32.75 -23.94 -2.91
N LEU A 632 -31.46 -23.88 -2.52
CA LEU A 632 -30.35 -24.03 -3.46
C LEU A 632 -30.22 -25.43 -4.08
N GLY A 633 -30.84 -26.45 -3.47
CA GLY A 633 -30.75 -27.84 -3.96
C GLY A 633 -29.42 -28.51 -3.67
N VAL A 634 -28.41 -27.78 -3.16
CA VAL A 634 -27.11 -28.30 -2.79
C VAL A 634 -26.99 -28.36 -1.26
N PRO A 635 -26.43 -29.45 -0.70
CA PRO A 635 -26.24 -29.56 0.75
C PRO A 635 -25.25 -28.51 1.30
N ILE A 636 -25.75 -27.57 2.05
CA ILE A 636 -24.93 -26.51 2.74
C ILE A 636 -24.89 -26.78 4.25
N ALA A 637 -23.77 -26.57 4.87
CA ALA A 637 -23.61 -26.50 6.33
C ALA A 637 -23.28 -25.06 6.73
N ALA A 638 -23.99 -24.51 7.71
CA ALA A 638 -23.83 -23.13 8.10
C ALA A 638 -24.18 -22.89 9.57
N LYS A 639 -23.74 -21.76 10.11
CA LYS A 639 -24.08 -21.28 11.45
C LYS A 639 -24.36 -19.78 11.43
N THR A 640 -25.52 -19.39 11.93
CA THR A 640 -25.86 -17.98 12.15
C THR A 640 -25.16 -17.43 13.37
N GLY A 641 -24.87 -16.11 13.33
CA GLY A 641 -24.39 -15.34 14.46
C GLY A 641 -25.21 -14.08 14.64
N THR A 642 -25.57 -13.80 15.89
CA THR A 642 -26.15 -12.54 16.31
C THR A 642 -25.39 -12.13 17.55
N ALA A 643 -24.73 -10.98 17.52
CA ALA A 643 -24.04 -10.41 18.67
C ALA A 643 -24.66 -9.07 19.03
N GLU A 644 -24.81 -8.83 20.31
CA GLU A 644 -25.33 -7.56 20.82
C GLU A 644 -24.20 -6.52 20.83
N VAL A 645 -24.49 -5.36 20.27
CA VAL A 645 -23.58 -4.21 20.24
C VAL A 645 -24.38 -3.00 20.70
N ASN A 646 -24.38 -2.74 21.99
CA ASN A 646 -25.24 -1.75 22.65
C ASN A 646 -26.74 -2.02 22.36
N GLU A 647 -27.42 -1.07 21.70
CA GLU A 647 -28.84 -1.17 21.33
C GLU A 647 -29.04 -1.93 20.00
N TRP A 648 -27.96 -2.40 19.34
CA TRP A 648 -27.99 -3.03 18.03
C TRP A 648 -27.48 -4.45 18.07
N THR A 649 -27.72 -5.19 17.01
CA THR A 649 -27.18 -6.54 16.83
C THR A 649 -26.48 -6.68 15.50
N THR A 650 -25.46 -7.55 15.44
CA THR A 650 -24.90 -8.02 14.19
C THR A 650 -25.81 -9.08 13.55
N ALA A 651 -25.73 -9.23 12.23
CA ALA A 651 -26.29 -10.40 11.55
C ALA A 651 -25.19 -11.06 10.75
N ASN A 652 -24.73 -12.22 11.23
CA ASN A 652 -23.62 -12.96 10.63
C ASN A 652 -24.08 -14.34 10.16
N LEU A 653 -23.40 -14.87 9.15
CA LEU A 653 -23.56 -16.24 8.68
C LEU A 653 -22.21 -16.75 8.19
N VAL A 654 -21.77 -17.88 8.73
CA VAL A 654 -20.59 -18.62 8.24
C VAL A 654 -21.03 -20.01 7.77
N GLY A 655 -20.36 -20.53 6.77
CA GLY A 655 -20.71 -21.86 6.28
C GLY A 655 -19.82 -22.32 5.13
N TYR A 656 -20.15 -23.49 4.61
CA TYR A 656 -19.45 -24.12 3.51
C TYR A 656 -20.37 -25.05 2.72
N GLY A 657 -19.94 -25.40 1.55
CA GLY A 657 -20.65 -26.33 0.67
C GLY A 657 -19.83 -26.78 -0.54
N PRO A 658 -20.30 -27.86 -1.21
CA PRO A 658 -21.26 -28.84 -0.73
C PRO A 658 -20.80 -29.55 0.55
N TYR A 659 -21.74 -30.02 1.38
CA TYR A 659 -21.43 -30.60 2.70
C TYR A 659 -20.44 -31.78 2.65
N ASP A 660 -20.64 -32.72 1.73
CA ASP A 660 -19.82 -33.93 1.65
C ASP A 660 -18.52 -33.73 0.86
N ASN A 661 -18.42 -32.70 0.03
CA ASN A 661 -17.25 -32.41 -0.82
C ASN A 661 -17.04 -30.90 -0.96
N PRO A 662 -16.62 -30.20 0.12
CA PRO A 662 -16.58 -28.74 0.14
C PRO A 662 -15.69 -28.14 -0.96
N THR A 663 -16.25 -27.21 -1.74
CA THR A 663 -15.56 -26.44 -2.77
C THR A 663 -15.55 -24.94 -2.47
N MET A 664 -16.36 -24.51 -1.50
CA MET A 664 -16.37 -23.13 -1.03
C MET A 664 -16.68 -23.07 0.47
N ALA A 665 -16.06 -22.10 1.14
CA ALA A 665 -16.40 -21.64 2.49
C ALA A 665 -16.68 -20.15 2.44
N PHE A 666 -17.54 -19.65 3.31
CA PHE A 666 -17.95 -18.25 3.28
C PHE A 666 -18.20 -17.67 4.67
N ALA A 667 -18.08 -16.34 4.76
CA ALA A 667 -18.62 -15.54 5.83
C ALA A 667 -19.34 -14.32 5.26
N CYS A 668 -20.56 -14.08 5.74
CA CYS A 668 -21.30 -12.83 5.53
C CYS A 668 -21.43 -12.13 6.89
N VAL A 669 -21.10 -10.84 6.93
CA VAL A 669 -21.05 -10.04 8.16
C VAL A 669 -21.74 -8.70 7.94
N ALA A 670 -22.78 -8.46 8.72
CA ALA A 670 -23.56 -7.23 8.73
C ALA A 670 -23.54 -6.60 10.13
N PRO A 671 -22.58 -5.72 10.43
CA PRO A 671 -22.50 -5.02 11.72
C PRO A 671 -23.72 -4.15 11.96
N THR A 672 -24.17 -4.05 13.20
CA THR A 672 -25.30 -3.20 13.64
C THR A 672 -26.54 -3.28 12.73
N SER A 673 -26.84 -4.48 12.23
CA SER A 673 -27.83 -4.69 11.17
C SER A 673 -29.28 -4.65 11.63
N SER A 674 -29.55 -4.72 12.94
CA SER A 674 -30.91 -4.64 13.51
C SER A 674 -30.89 -4.09 14.92
N ILE A 675 -32.00 -3.49 15.33
CA ILE A 675 -32.21 -3.11 16.73
C ILE A 675 -32.29 -4.37 17.60
N ASN A 676 -31.72 -4.31 18.81
CA ASN A 676 -31.82 -5.37 19.82
C ASN A 676 -33.14 -5.28 20.58
N SER A 677 -34.17 -5.82 19.99
CA SER A 677 -35.53 -5.78 20.58
C SER A 677 -36.32 -7.04 20.22
N LYS A 678 -37.55 -7.16 20.72
CA LYS A 678 -38.48 -8.24 20.33
C LYS A 678 -38.84 -8.20 18.84
N ASP A 679 -38.70 -7.03 18.21
CA ASP A 679 -38.95 -6.82 16.79
C ASP A 679 -37.64 -6.95 15.95
N LEU A 680 -36.74 -7.86 16.36
CA LEU A 680 -35.51 -8.14 15.67
C LEU A 680 -35.75 -8.43 14.18
N ALA A 681 -35.12 -7.65 13.30
CA ALA A 681 -35.23 -7.89 11.86
C ALA A 681 -34.59 -9.21 11.45
N PRO A 682 -35.15 -9.93 10.44
CA PRO A 682 -34.57 -11.18 9.95
C PRO A 682 -33.08 -11.03 9.59
N ASN A 683 -32.29 -12.09 9.86
CA ASN A 683 -30.88 -12.08 9.52
C ASN A 683 -30.69 -11.92 8.01
N ILE A 684 -30.10 -10.79 7.61
CA ILE A 684 -29.98 -10.40 6.21
C ILE A 684 -29.00 -11.28 5.42
N CYS A 685 -27.98 -11.82 6.10
CA CYS A 685 -27.05 -12.77 5.49
C CYS A 685 -27.73 -14.06 5.08
N THR A 686 -28.67 -14.58 5.91
CA THR A 686 -29.41 -15.83 5.58
C THR A 686 -30.52 -15.63 4.57
N THR A 687 -31.16 -14.43 4.56
CA THR A 687 -32.38 -14.22 3.78
C THR A 687 -32.15 -13.61 2.40
N LYS A 688 -31.13 -12.73 2.28
CA LYS A 688 -30.93 -11.92 1.06
C LYS A 688 -29.55 -12.05 0.45
N VAL A 689 -28.49 -12.17 1.23
CA VAL A 689 -27.12 -12.09 0.67
C VAL A 689 -26.61 -13.44 0.21
N VAL A 690 -26.39 -14.37 1.15
CA VAL A 690 -25.72 -15.64 0.87
C VAL A 690 -26.49 -16.51 -0.13
N PRO A 691 -27.83 -16.64 -0.05
CA PRO A 691 -28.57 -17.44 -1.02
C PRO A 691 -28.39 -16.97 -2.46
N ASN A 692 -28.39 -15.65 -2.70
CA ASN A 692 -28.23 -15.08 -4.05
C ASN A 692 -26.81 -15.33 -4.60
N VAL A 693 -25.79 -15.05 -3.78
CA VAL A 693 -24.38 -15.27 -4.19
C VAL A 693 -24.11 -16.76 -4.42
N LEU A 694 -24.56 -17.65 -3.55
CA LEU A 694 -24.36 -19.10 -3.72
C LEU A 694 -25.10 -19.67 -4.93
N LYS A 695 -26.29 -19.14 -5.25
CA LYS A 695 -26.99 -19.49 -6.48
C LYS A 695 -26.11 -19.23 -7.69
N LYS A 696 -25.50 -18.05 -7.77
CA LYS A 696 -24.56 -17.72 -8.84
C LYS A 696 -23.33 -18.60 -8.85
N TYR A 697 -22.77 -18.90 -7.67
CA TYR A 697 -21.64 -19.81 -7.54
C TYR A 697 -21.94 -21.18 -8.18
N PHE A 698 -23.05 -21.80 -7.83
CA PHE A 698 -23.43 -23.12 -8.40
C PHE A 698 -23.88 -23.05 -9.87
N GLU A 699 -24.29 -21.88 -10.37
CA GLU A 699 -24.48 -21.69 -11.82
C GLU A 699 -23.13 -21.65 -12.56
N LEU A 700 -22.10 -21.04 -12.00
CA LEU A 700 -20.77 -20.95 -12.60
C LEU A 700 -19.94 -22.23 -12.43
N TYR A 701 -20.19 -22.96 -11.35
CA TYR A 701 -19.49 -24.20 -10.97
C TYR A 701 -20.50 -25.30 -10.66
N PRO A 702 -21.18 -25.84 -11.69
CA PRO A 702 -22.10 -26.95 -11.50
C PRO A 702 -21.35 -28.20 -11.02
N GLU A 703 -21.98 -28.98 -10.11
CA GLU A 703 -21.40 -30.22 -9.55
C GLU A 703 -21.16 -31.31 -10.62
#